data_9372393dc2cd7711a7498bb08324d342
#
_entry.id   9372393dc2cd7711a7498bb08324d342
#
_cell.length_a   1.000
_cell.length_b   1.000
_cell.length_c   1.000
_cell.angle_alpha   90.00
_cell.angle_beta   90.00
_cell.angle_gamma   90.00
#
_symmetry.space_group_name_H-M   'P 1'
#
loop_
_entity.id
_entity.type
_entity.pdbx_description
1 polymer ?
#
loop_
_entity_poly.entity_id
_entity_poly.type
_entity_poly.pdbx_seq_one_letter_code
_entity_poly.pdbx_strand_id
1 'polypeptide(L)'
;MRQIINLNEGWLFTGPEGKTAPVNVPHTWNNIDGQDGGNDYKRCLCEYIRHFAKPALKENERVYLQFHGVNSECEVFLNGQSAMRHEGGYSTFRADVTDLLRDDNELRVSVTNAPNDRVYPQKADFTFYGGIYRDVELLIVPAKHFDLDYFGGYGLMVTAKPLEGYDRGEVAVKTFQNASEPVTVTLLDAEGKEVAKGEGAEQTLYIESVRLWNGVDDPYLYTCVARLASGDEVSCRFGVRDFHYHAKTGFYLNGKKYPLRGVSRHQDRKGLGNAITKAEHLEDMDIICEMGANTIRLAHYQHDQYFYDLCDERGMVVWAEIPYISEHMPNGRENTISQMKELITQCYNHPSIVCWGVSNEITISTKDNADMLDNHRVLNDLCHKMDPSRFTTLACYAMCGPFNKVAHITDVVSWNLYLGWYVPGLFLNDLWMDFFHTVYPDRCLGYSEYGCEGMPNLHSSHPKRNDHTEEYQAIYHEYMLGCFERHPWMWATHVWNMFDFAADARDQGGEAGMNHKGLVTFDRKTRKDSFYLYKAWWNKTEPFVHVCSKRFVDRTESEIEVKVYSNQNEVSLFVNGDKLETKHGEHVFTFRVPMSAETKVRAASGECADEAVFRKVSVPNPAYVLKKDKNAQKSNWV
;
A
#
# COMPACT_ATOMS: atom_id res chain seq x y z
N MET A 1 26.41 -12.33 17.61
CA MET A 1 25.46 -11.29 17.12
C MET A 1 25.67 -11.12 15.61
N ARG A 2 24.59 -11.07 14.87
CA ARG A 2 24.61 -10.78 13.42
C ARG A 2 25.22 -9.42 13.16
N GLN A 3 25.99 -9.29 12.07
CA GLN A 3 26.50 -8.00 11.59
C GLN A 3 25.91 -7.75 10.20
N ILE A 4 25.45 -6.52 9.97
CA ILE A 4 24.93 -6.08 8.67
C ILE A 4 25.91 -5.06 8.11
N ILE A 5 26.31 -5.23 6.85
CA ILE A 5 27.16 -4.30 6.11
C ILE A 5 26.34 -3.83 4.91
N ASN A 6 26.03 -2.54 4.86
CA ASN A 6 25.29 -1.93 3.77
C ASN A 6 26.18 -1.84 2.51
N LEU A 7 25.60 -2.21 1.37
CA LEU A 7 26.24 -2.16 0.06
C LEU A 7 25.55 -1.19 -0.91
N ASN A 8 24.83 -0.19 -0.43
CA ASN A 8 24.04 0.70 -1.29
C ASN A 8 24.87 1.66 -2.15
N GLU A 9 26.08 1.98 -1.76
CA GLU A 9 26.91 2.97 -2.46
C GLU A 9 27.92 2.30 -3.40
N GLY A 10 28.37 3.06 -4.42
CA GLY A 10 29.49 2.68 -5.26
C GLY A 10 29.18 1.64 -6.33
N TRP A 11 27.98 1.65 -6.88
CA TRP A 11 27.60 0.82 -8.02
C TRP A 11 27.91 1.50 -9.35
N LEU A 12 28.20 0.68 -10.35
CA LEU A 12 28.26 1.05 -11.76
C LEU A 12 27.05 0.43 -12.45
N PHE A 13 26.18 1.23 -13.03
CA PHE A 13 25.02 0.82 -13.79
C PHE A 13 25.29 0.90 -15.28
N THR A 14 25.03 -0.17 -16.02
CA THR A 14 25.08 -0.21 -17.48
C THR A 14 23.68 -0.42 -18.04
N GLY A 15 23.16 0.59 -18.70
CA GLY A 15 21.85 0.58 -19.34
C GLY A 15 21.83 -0.16 -20.69
N PRO A 16 20.68 -0.26 -21.34
CA PRO A 16 20.51 -1.03 -22.60
C PRO A 16 21.33 -0.49 -23.77
N GLU A 17 21.74 0.78 -23.72
CA GLU A 17 22.58 1.41 -24.74
C GLU A 17 24.08 1.16 -24.53
N GLY A 18 24.45 0.32 -23.55
CA GLY A 18 25.83 0.05 -23.19
C GLY A 18 26.55 1.21 -22.49
N LYS A 19 25.83 2.27 -22.11
CA LYS A 19 26.40 3.37 -21.34
C LYS A 19 26.47 3.01 -19.86
N THR A 20 27.66 3.20 -19.27
CA THR A 20 27.90 2.96 -17.86
C THR A 20 27.95 4.28 -17.09
N ALA A 21 27.30 4.34 -15.95
CA ALA A 21 27.28 5.49 -15.05
C ALA A 21 27.37 5.04 -13.57
N PRO A 22 28.01 5.84 -12.69
CA PRO A 22 27.96 5.58 -11.25
C PRO A 22 26.56 5.85 -10.71
N VAL A 23 26.07 4.94 -9.86
CA VAL A 23 24.79 5.06 -9.16
C VAL A 23 24.92 4.56 -7.72
N ASN A 24 23.98 4.95 -6.88
CA ASN A 24 23.72 4.31 -5.60
C ASN A 24 22.35 3.63 -5.65
N VAL A 25 22.17 2.57 -4.90
CA VAL A 25 20.84 1.95 -4.69
C VAL A 25 20.23 2.51 -3.42
N PRO A 26 18.92 2.64 -3.34
CA PRO A 26 17.86 2.28 -4.31
C PRO A 26 17.97 3.00 -5.66
N HIS A 27 17.83 2.27 -6.76
CA HIS A 27 17.92 2.81 -8.12
C HIS A 27 16.92 2.12 -9.07
N THR A 28 16.30 2.91 -9.93
CA THR A 28 15.53 2.44 -11.08
C THR A 28 15.93 3.24 -12.32
N TRP A 29 16.00 2.58 -13.47
CA TRP A 29 16.26 3.27 -14.74
C TRP A 29 15.01 3.87 -15.37
N ASN A 30 13.82 3.60 -14.79
CA ASN A 30 12.53 4.09 -15.29
C ASN A 30 11.98 5.27 -14.49
N ASN A 31 12.78 5.96 -13.70
CA ASN A 31 12.29 7.04 -12.82
C ASN A 31 11.78 8.28 -13.59
N ILE A 32 12.09 8.41 -14.87
CA ILE A 32 11.61 9.47 -15.76
C ILE A 32 10.74 8.88 -16.86
N ASP A 33 11.30 8.02 -17.72
CA ASP A 33 10.61 7.44 -18.88
C ASP A 33 9.41 6.54 -18.51
N GLY A 34 9.33 6.09 -17.29
CA GLY A 34 8.14 5.37 -16.77
C GLY A 34 7.04 6.26 -16.21
N GLN A 35 7.16 7.59 -16.36
CA GLN A 35 6.26 8.59 -15.78
C GLN A 35 5.82 9.66 -16.77
N ASP A 36 6.27 9.63 -18.03
CA ASP A 36 6.04 10.68 -19.03
C ASP A 36 5.02 10.29 -20.10
N GLY A 37 4.51 9.07 -20.04
CA GLY A 37 3.49 8.55 -20.95
C GLY A 37 4.08 8.03 -22.26
N GLY A 38 3.22 7.41 -23.07
CA GLY A 38 3.63 6.89 -24.37
C GLY A 38 3.63 5.37 -24.42
N ASN A 39 3.64 4.69 -23.30
CA ASN A 39 3.77 3.23 -23.21
C ASN A 39 5.06 2.72 -23.87
N ASP A 40 6.14 3.45 -23.73
CA ASP A 40 7.42 3.19 -24.39
C ASP A 40 8.61 3.16 -23.43
N TYR A 41 8.35 3.15 -22.12
CA TYR A 41 9.39 3.04 -21.11
C TYR A 41 10.24 1.76 -21.28
N LYS A 42 11.52 1.85 -20.91
CA LYS A 42 12.51 0.81 -21.17
C LYS A 42 12.28 -0.44 -20.32
N ARG A 43 11.70 -1.47 -20.93
CA ARG A 43 11.61 -2.83 -20.37
C ARG A 43 12.69 -3.70 -20.99
N CYS A 44 13.80 -3.89 -20.28
CA CYS A 44 15.03 -4.44 -20.86
C CYS A 44 15.95 -5.09 -19.81
N LEU A 45 17.03 -5.71 -20.28
CA LEU A 45 18.13 -6.21 -19.45
C LEU A 45 19.16 -5.11 -19.20
N CYS A 46 19.53 -4.91 -17.94
CA CYS A 46 20.58 -3.99 -17.49
C CYS A 46 21.53 -4.70 -16.53
N GLU A 47 22.71 -4.11 -16.31
CA GLU A 47 23.73 -4.63 -15.39
C GLU A 47 24.08 -3.62 -14.31
N TYR A 48 24.34 -4.16 -13.11
CA TYR A 48 24.93 -3.45 -11.99
C TYR A 48 26.23 -4.15 -11.58
N ILE A 49 27.30 -3.39 -11.35
CA ILE A 49 28.57 -3.92 -10.86
C ILE A 49 29.00 -3.12 -9.63
N ARG A 50 29.47 -3.81 -8.60
CA ARG A 50 30.04 -3.23 -7.39
C ARG A 50 31.27 -4.00 -6.95
N HIS A 51 32.32 -3.29 -6.56
CA HIS A 51 33.50 -3.88 -5.94
C HIS A 51 33.50 -3.64 -4.44
N PHE A 52 33.93 -4.64 -3.66
CA PHE A 52 34.05 -4.51 -2.22
C PHE A 52 35.13 -5.46 -1.66
N ALA A 53 35.80 -5.01 -0.60
CA ALA A 53 36.76 -5.83 0.13
C ALA A 53 36.03 -6.91 0.98
N LYS A 54 36.68 -8.06 1.14
CA LYS A 54 36.20 -9.11 2.03
C LYS A 54 36.03 -8.56 3.45
N PRO A 55 34.84 -8.74 4.07
CA PRO A 55 34.67 -8.35 5.46
C PRO A 55 35.54 -9.18 6.40
N ALA A 56 35.93 -8.59 7.52
CA ALA A 56 36.63 -9.33 8.55
C ALA A 56 35.69 -10.39 9.17
N LEU A 57 36.08 -11.65 9.09
CA LEU A 57 35.30 -12.78 9.59
C LEU A 57 36.02 -13.45 10.76
N LYS A 58 35.26 -13.86 11.77
CA LYS A 58 35.74 -14.79 12.79
C LYS A 58 35.72 -16.22 12.23
N GLU A 59 36.41 -17.11 12.92
CA GLU A 59 36.36 -18.52 12.60
C GLU A 59 34.90 -19.03 12.67
N ASN A 60 34.47 -19.76 11.65
CA ASN A 60 33.12 -20.32 11.52
C ASN A 60 31.97 -19.29 11.38
N GLU A 61 32.22 -18.07 10.91
CA GLU A 61 31.16 -17.18 10.46
C GLU A 61 30.80 -17.45 8.98
N ARG A 62 29.51 -17.24 8.64
CA ARG A 62 28.97 -17.32 7.28
C ARG A 62 28.53 -15.93 6.83
N VAL A 63 28.60 -15.69 5.53
CA VAL A 63 28.20 -14.42 4.90
C VAL A 63 27.09 -14.66 3.90
N TYR A 64 25.96 -14.03 4.14
CA TYR A 64 24.85 -14.00 3.20
C TYR A 64 24.83 -12.66 2.47
N LEU A 65 24.67 -12.70 1.16
CA LEU A 65 24.35 -11.54 0.33
C LEU A 65 22.82 -11.42 0.25
N GLN A 66 22.28 -10.30 0.64
CA GLN A 66 20.84 -10.04 0.76
C GLN A 66 20.44 -8.85 -0.12
N PHE A 67 19.35 -9.03 -0.85
CA PHE A 67 18.65 -7.98 -1.60
C PHE A 67 17.22 -7.85 -1.06
N HIS A 68 16.79 -6.62 -0.77
CA HIS A 68 15.43 -6.37 -0.27
C HIS A 68 14.38 -6.20 -1.37
N GLY A 69 14.81 -6.05 -2.64
CA GLY A 69 13.94 -6.00 -3.80
C GLY A 69 14.69 -5.65 -5.09
N VAL A 70 14.52 -6.49 -6.11
CA VAL A 70 15.09 -6.28 -7.45
C VAL A 70 14.02 -6.61 -8.48
N ASN A 71 13.59 -5.66 -9.27
CA ASN A 71 12.46 -5.87 -10.18
C ASN A 71 12.93 -6.04 -11.64
N SER A 72 12.43 -7.08 -12.31
CA SER A 72 11.49 -8.15 -11.90
C SER A 72 12.18 -9.50 -11.77
N GLU A 73 13.26 -9.73 -12.49
CA GLU A 73 14.07 -10.93 -12.49
C GLU A 73 15.54 -10.55 -12.38
N CYS A 74 16.32 -11.32 -11.65
CA CYS A 74 17.77 -11.08 -11.62
C CYS A 74 18.58 -12.37 -11.50
N GLU A 75 19.82 -12.29 -11.98
CA GLU A 75 20.88 -13.25 -11.70
C GLU A 75 22.06 -12.51 -11.08
N VAL A 76 22.51 -13.01 -9.93
CA VAL A 76 23.58 -12.42 -9.13
C VAL A 76 24.83 -13.27 -9.26
N PHE A 77 25.95 -12.63 -9.59
CA PHE A 77 27.26 -13.26 -9.73
C PHE A 77 28.22 -12.64 -8.71
N LEU A 78 28.95 -13.47 -8.02
CA LEU A 78 30.08 -13.04 -7.19
C LEU A 78 31.38 -13.65 -7.73
N ASN A 79 32.34 -12.78 -8.07
CA ASN A 79 33.60 -13.18 -8.65
C ASN A 79 33.50 -14.07 -9.91
N GLY A 80 32.45 -13.80 -10.72
CA GLY A 80 32.16 -14.52 -11.95
C GLY A 80 31.40 -15.83 -11.79
N GLN A 81 31.07 -16.24 -10.56
CA GLN A 81 30.25 -17.44 -10.29
C GLN A 81 28.81 -17.02 -9.97
N SER A 82 27.83 -17.73 -10.54
CA SER A 82 26.41 -17.50 -10.22
C SER A 82 26.13 -17.88 -8.77
N ALA A 83 25.70 -16.91 -7.97
CA ALA A 83 25.39 -17.10 -6.56
C ALA A 83 23.90 -17.40 -6.34
N MET A 84 23.01 -16.71 -7.09
CA MET A 84 21.56 -16.90 -6.97
C MET A 84 20.82 -16.33 -8.17
N ARG A 85 19.57 -16.78 -8.36
CA ARG A 85 18.55 -16.21 -9.23
C ARG A 85 17.30 -15.94 -8.44
N HIS A 86 16.59 -14.87 -8.81
CA HIS A 86 15.30 -14.56 -8.21
C HIS A 86 14.31 -14.06 -9.27
N GLU A 87 13.06 -14.49 -9.13
CA GLU A 87 11.93 -14.17 -10.01
C GLU A 87 10.75 -13.65 -9.19
N GLY A 88 10.44 -12.38 -9.35
CA GLY A 88 9.46 -11.65 -8.54
C GLY A 88 10.13 -10.43 -7.90
N GLY A 89 9.60 -9.24 -8.21
CA GLY A 89 10.32 -7.99 -7.98
C GLY A 89 10.23 -7.42 -6.57
N TYR A 90 9.49 -8.04 -5.62
CA TYR A 90 8.99 -7.28 -4.49
C TYR A 90 9.39 -7.83 -3.12
N SER A 91 10.03 -8.96 -3.06
CA SER A 91 10.41 -9.64 -1.84
C SER A 91 11.91 -9.62 -1.58
N THR A 92 12.30 -9.87 -0.33
CA THR A 92 13.69 -10.09 0.07
C THR A 92 14.15 -11.47 -0.35
N PHE A 93 15.36 -11.56 -0.89
CA PHE A 93 16.00 -12.83 -1.18
C PHE A 93 17.49 -12.76 -0.85
N ARG A 94 18.10 -13.91 -0.60
CA ARG A 94 19.51 -14.00 -0.20
C ARG A 94 20.13 -15.33 -0.56
N ALA A 95 21.46 -15.36 -0.57
CA ALA A 95 22.26 -16.57 -0.69
C ALA A 95 23.49 -16.53 0.20
N ASP A 96 23.90 -17.68 0.71
CA ASP A 96 25.21 -17.86 1.34
C ASP A 96 26.31 -17.73 0.29
N VAL A 97 27.17 -16.75 0.46
CA VAL A 97 28.29 -16.45 -0.46
C VAL A 97 29.64 -16.67 0.17
N THR A 98 29.71 -17.26 1.36
CA THR A 98 30.94 -17.43 2.15
C THR A 98 32.07 -18.01 1.35
N ASP A 99 31.80 -19.10 0.61
CA ASP A 99 32.80 -19.85 -0.14
C ASP A 99 33.17 -19.19 -1.50
N LEU A 100 32.43 -18.15 -1.89
CA LEU A 100 32.70 -17.38 -3.11
C LEU A 100 33.55 -16.13 -2.85
N LEU A 101 33.72 -15.72 -1.58
CA LEU A 101 34.44 -14.49 -1.21
C LEU A 101 35.94 -14.59 -1.48
N ARG A 102 36.49 -13.50 -1.99
CA ARG A 102 37.94 -13.23 -2.19
C ARG A 102 38.34 -11.98 -1.42
N ASP A 103 39.61 -11.66 -1.33
CA ASP A 103 40.07 -10.42 -0.68
C ASP A 103 39.45 -9.18 -1.33
N ASP A 104 39.41 -9.12 -2.67
CA ASP A 104 38.65 -8.17 -3.46
C ASP A 104 37.56 -8.89 -4.24
N ASN A 105 36.32 -8.40 -4.14
CA ASN A 105 35.16 -9.01 -4.73
C ASN A 105 34.53 -8.13 -5.80
N GLU A 106 34.13 -8.75 -6.92
CA GLU A 106 33.24 -8.17 -7.91
C GLU A 106 31.86 -8.80 -7.76
N LEU A 107 30.90 -7.97 -7.41
CA LEU A 107 29.47 -8.31 -7.39
C LEU A 107 28.82 -7.76 -8.66
N ARG A 108 28.31 -8.66 -9.52
CA ARG A 108 27.60 -8.31 -10.74
C ARG A 108 26.17 -8.82 -10.66
N VAL A 109 25.22 -7.95 -10.98
CA VAL A 109 23.79 -8.27 -10.97
C VAL A 109 23.21 -7.95 -12.33
N SER A 110 22.73 -8.97 -13.03
CA SER A 110 21.96 -8.81 -14.26
C SER A 110 20.49 -8.71 -13.89
N VAL A 111 19.84 -7.60 -14.26
CA VAL A 111 18.45 -7.29 -13.88
C VAL A 111 17.62 -7.06 -15.14
N THR A 112 16.45 -7.66 -15.22
CA THR A 112 15.51 -7.44 -16.32
C THR A 112 14.09 -7.21 -15.84
N ASN A 113 13.40 -6.21 -16.43
CA ASN A 113 11.95 -6.04 -16.36
C ASN A 113 11.28 -6.29 -17.73
N ALA A 114 11.98 -6.97 -18.65
CA ALA A 114 11.46 -7.31 -19.98
C ALA A 114 10.17 -8.16 -19.89
N PRO A 115 9.23 -7.97 -20.82
CA PRO A 115 8.01 -8.80 -20.88
C PRO A 115 8.32 -10.28 -20.99
N ASN A 116 7.55 -11.09 -20.26
CA ASN A 116 7.60 -12.55 -20.30
C ASN A 116 6.23 -13.15 -19.94
N ASP A 117 6.10 -14.47 -19.93
CA ASP A 117 4.84 -15.19 -19.68
C ASP A 117 4.81 -15.99 -18.37
N ARG A 118 5.76 -15.74 -17.45
CA ARG A 118 5.94 -16.55 -16.23
C ARG A 118 6.15 -15.75 -14.94
N VAL A 119 6.54 -14.49 -14.98
CA VAL A 119 6.79 -13.67 -13.79
C VAL A 119 5.79 -12.52 -13.73
N TYR A 120 5.04 -12.44 -12.65
CA TYR A 120 4.06 -11.38 -12.40
C TYR A 120 4.70 -10.12 -11.80
N PRO A 121 4.16 -8.93 -12.15
CA PRO A 121 3.06 -8.65 -13.08
C PRO A 121 3.55 -8.44 -14.52
N GLN A 122 2.67 -8.65 -15.52
CA GLN A 122 2.96 -8.34 -16.92
C GLN A 122 1.95 -7.38 -17.54
N LYS A 123 0.78 -7.23 -16.92
CA LYS A 123 -0.28 -6.36 -17.38
C LYS A 123 -0.99 -5.72 -16.20
N ALA A 124 -0.98 -4.39 -16.12
CA ALA A 124 -1.67 -3.62 -15.08
C ALA A 124 -1.73 -2.14 -15.42
N ASP A 125 -2.45 -1.34 -14.63
CA ASP A 125 -2.56 0.12 -14.73
C ASP A 125 -1.51 0.81 -13.83
N PHE A 126 -0.25 0.42 -13.93
CA PHE A 126 0.89 1.09 -13.27
C PHE A 126 2.22 0.72 -13.96
N THR A 127 3.24 1.57 -13.81
CA THR A 127 4.57 1.36 -14.40
C THR A 127 5.34 0.24 -13.71
N PHE A 128 5.93 -0.69 -14.48
CA PHE A 128 6.78 -1.77 -13.97
C PHE A 128 8.25 -1.32 -13.95
N TYR A 129 8.62 -0.58 -12.92
CA TYR A 129 9.97 -0.05 -12.74
C TYR A 129 11.01 -1.16 -12.62
N GLY A 130 12.09 -1.08 -13.40
CA GLY A 130 13.20 -2.02 -13.32
C GLY A 130 14.35 -1.51 -12.48
N GLY A 131 15.08 -2.40 -11.80
CA GLY A 131 16.30 -2.03 -11.05
C GLY A 131 16.46 -2.69 -9.69
N ILE A 132 17.59 -2.39 -9.05
CA ILE A 132 17.84 -2.68 -7.62
C ILE A 132 17.26 -1.51 -6.84
N TYR A 133 15.99 -1.59 -6.51
CA TYR A 133 15.24 -0.44 -6.01
C TYR A 133 15.00 -0.44 -4.50
N ARG A 134 15.64 -1.38 -3.78
CA ARG A 134 15.72 -1.45 -2.32
C ARG A 134 17.15 -1.73 -1.89
N ASP A 135 17.39 -1.81 -0.59
CA ASP A 135 18.70 -2.00 0.00
C ASP A 135 19.39 -3.30 -0.41
N VAL A 136 20.73 -3.28 -0.44
CA VAL A 136 21.61 -4.44 -0.62
C VAL A 136 22.57 -4.52 0.57
N GLU A 137 22.74 -5.72 1.13
CA GLU A 137 23.49 -5.93 2.37
C GLU A 137 24.29 -7.23 2.35
N LEU A 138 25.40 -7.24 3.11
CA LEU A 138 26.00 -8.47 3.59
C LEU A 138 25.53 -8.71 5.02
N LEU A 139 25.05 -9.91 5.27
CA LEU A 139 24.66 -10.38 6.60
C LEU A 139 25.67 -11.42 7.07
N ILE A 140 26.41 -11.11 8.14
CA ILE A 140 27.40 -12.00 8.74
C ILE A 140 26.76 -12.68 9.95
N VAL A 141 26.78 -14.01 9.99
CA VAL A 141 26.15 -14.82 11.02
C VAL A 141 27.09 -15.91 11.50
N PRO A 142 26.93 -16.45 12.73
CA PRO A 142 27.63 -17.66 13.17
C PRO A 142 27.32 -18.84 12.23
N ALA A 143 28.17 -19.86 12.18
CA ALA A 143 27.92 -21.06 11.36
C ALA A 143 26.60 -21.77 11.70
N LYS A 144 26.26 -21.77 12.98
CA LYS A 144 24.95 -22.21 13.46
C LYS A 144 24.12 -20.97 13.74
N HIS A 145 23.03 -20.82 13.00
CA HIS A 145 22.19 -19.63 13.03
C HIS A 145 20.72 -19.96 12.78
N PHE A 146 19.84 -19.00 13.07
CA PHE A 146 18.45 -19.10 12.65
C PHE A 146 18.36 -19.05 11.13
N ASP A 147 17.49 -19.89 10.59
CA ASP A 147 17.35 -20.14 9.15
C ASP A 147 17.16 -18.84 8.37
N LEU A 148 17.94 -18.70 7.32
CA LEU A 148 17.93 -17.57 6.40
C LEU A 148 17.51 -17.95 4.98
N ASP A 149 17.35 -19.25 4.69
CA ASP A 149 17.10 -19.77 3.35
C ASP A 149 15.60 -19.92 3.05
N TYR A 150 14.76 -20.06 4.10
CA TYR A 150 13.33 -20.30 3.92
C TYR A 150 12.61 -19.02 3.47
N PHE A 151 12.36 -18.89 2.17
CA PHE A 151 11.61 -17.81 1.52
C PHE A 151 11.95 -16.38 1.99
N GLY A 152 13.24 -16.11 2.25
CA GLY A 152 13.70 -14.78 2.69
C GLY A 152 13.34 -14.40 4.13
N GLY A 153 12.83 -15.33 4.93
CA GLY A 153 12.55 -15.13 6.35
C GLY A 153 13.79 -15.04 7.23
N TYR A 154 13.61 -14.77 8.51
CA TYR A 154 14.69 -14.65 9.50
C TYR A 154 14.70 -15.76 10.53
N GLY A 155 13.92 -16.82 10.30
CA GLY A 155 13.86 -18.00 11.16
C GLY A 155 13.09 -17.81 12.47
N LEU A 156 12.20 -16.81 12.56
CA LEU A 156 11.36 -16.54 13.73
C LEU A 156 9.93 -16.22 13.30
N MET A 157 8.95 -16.95 13.83
CA MET A 157 7.53 -16.71 13.64
C MET A 157 6.84 -16.59 14.99
N VAL A 158 6.02 -15.54 15.17
CA VAL A 158 5.28 -15.24 16.40
C VAL A 158 3.80 -15.08 16.08
N THR A 159 2.94 -15.88 16.72
CA THR A 159 1.50 -15.75 16.66
C THR A 159 0.98 -15.40 18.05
N ALA A 160 0.39 -14.21 18.21
CA ALA A 160 -0.06 -13.72 19.50
C ALA A 160 -1.54 -13.35 19.45
N LYS A 161 -2.30 -13.84 20.43
CA LYS A 161 -3.73 -13.58 20.58
C LYS A 161 -4.10 -13.37 22.05
N PRO A 162 -5.13 -12.58 22.35
CA PRO A 162 -5.66 -12.52 23.71
C PRO A 162 -6.38 -13.83 24.08
N LEU A 163 -6.38 -14.14 25.36
CA LEU A 163 -7.24 -15.16 25.94
C LEU A 163 -8.62 -14.57 26.27
N GLU A 164 -9.57 -15.42 26.66
CA GLU A 164 -10.90 -15.01 27.11
C GLU A 164 -10.78 -13.98 28.23
N GLY A 165 -11.52 -12.86 28.09
CA GLY A 165 -11.44 -11.72 29.01
C GLY A 165 -10.46 -10.62 28.60
N TYR A 166 -9.56 -10.86 27.63
CA TYR A 166 -8.62 -9.88 27.07
C TYR A 166 -7.60 -9.31 28.08
N ASP A 167 -7.41 -9.96 29.21
CA ASP A 167 -6.44 -9.55 30.26
C ASP A 167 -5.14 -10.33 30.20
N ARG A 168 -5.11 -11.46 29.48
CA ARG A 168 -3.95 -12.30 29.26
C ARG A 168 -3.71 -12.56 27.79
N GLY A 169 -2.45 -12.68 27.39
CA GLY A 169 -2.03 -13.00 26.02
C GLY A 169 -1.38 -14.37 25.92
N GLU A 170 -1.74 -15.14 24.88
CA GLU A 170 -1.05 -16.34 24.45
C GLU A 170 -0.14 -16.01 23.27
N VAL A 171 1.13 -16.37 23.37
CA VAL A 171 2.14 -16.09 22.35
C VAL A 171 2.82 -17.42 21.95
N ALA A 172 2.45 -17.94 20.79
CA ALA A 172 3.08 -19.08 20.17
C ALA A 172 4.31 -18.60 19.38
N VAL A 173 5.48 -19.16 19.70
CA VAL A 173 6.74 -18.83 19.06
C VAL A 173 7.29 -20.08 18.39
N LYS A 174 7.66 -19.95 17.12
CA LYS A 174 8.30 -20.99 16.34
C LYS A 174 9.58 -20.45 15.72
N THR A 175 10.68 -21.16 15.93
CA THR A 175 11.97 -20.82 15.36
C THR A 175 12.43 -21.92 14.40
N PHE A 176 13.13 -21.50 13.37
CA PHE A 176 13.77 -22.37 12.38
C PHE A 176 15.27 -22.10 12.43
N GLN A 177 16.07 -23.15 12.34
CA GLN A 177 17.52 -23.04 12.47
C GLN A 177 18.21 -24.03 11.53
N ASN A 178 19.40 -23.67 11.03
CA ASN A 178 20.17 -24.50 10.10
C ASN A 178 20.82 -25.72 10.79
N ALA A 179 20.95 -25.69 12.11
CA ALA A 179 21.47 -26.80 12.92
C ALA A 179 20.77 -26.83 14.28
N SER A 180 20.43 -28.02 14.77
CA SER A 180 19.73 -28.16 16.05
C SER A 180 20.58 -27.67 17.21
N GLU A 181 20.09 -26.67 17.92
CA GLU A 181 20.68 -26.11 19.13
C GLU A 181 19.60 -25.71 20.14
N PRO A 182 19.95 -25.59 21.44
CA PRO A 182 19.06 -24.99 22.43
C PRO A 182 18.70 -23.56 22.05
N VAL A 183 17.40 -23.23 22.13
CA VAL A 183 16.85 -21.88 21.86
C VAL A 183 16.29 -21.35 23.16
N THR A 184 16.64 -20.10 23.48
CA THR A 184 15.98 -19.32 24.53
C THR A 184 15.15 -18.23 23.87
N VAL A 185 13.90 -18.08 24.28
CA VAL A 185 13.00 -17.01 23.82
C VAL A 185 12.65 -16.12 24.99
N THR A 186 12.78 -14.81 24.79
CA THR A 186 12.41 -13.79 25.78
C THR A 186 11.40 -12.84 25.14
N LEU A 187 10.27 -12.60 25.80
CA LEU A 187 9.30 -11.58 25.42
C LEU A 187 9.53 -10.33 26.27
N LEU A 188 9.61 -9.19 25.61
CA LEU A 188 9.84 -7.87 26.22
C LEU A 188 8.64 -6.96 25.96
N ASP A 189 8.31 -6.12 26.94
CA ASP A 189 7.37 -5.00 26.72
C ASP A 189 8.03 -3.85 25.94
N ALA A 190 7.29 -2.77 25.71
CA ALA A 190 7.78 -1.61 24.97
C ALA A 190 8.94 -0.88 25.67
N GLU A 191 9.06 -1.01 26.99
CA GLU A 191 10.13 -0.46 27.82
C GLU A 191 11.36 -1.37 27.89
N GLY A 192 11.30 -2.55 27.23
CA GLY A 192 12.39 -3.55 27.22
C GLY A 192 12.44 -4.44 28.45
N LYS A 193 11.40 -4.46 29.29
CA LYS A 193 11.30 -5.32 30.46
C LYS A 193 10.82 -6.71 30.05
N GLU A 194 11.44 -7.77 30.61
CA GLU A 194 11.02 -9.14 30.40
C GLU A 194 9.61 -9.38 30.99
N VAL A 195 8.70 -9.86 30.14
CA VAL A 195 7.31 -10.21 30.53
C VAL A 195 7.05 -11.71 30.48
N ALA A 196 7.83 -12.46 29.70
CA ALA A 196 7.82 -13.91 29.70
C ALA A 196 9.13 -14.45 29.11
N LYS A 197 9.48 -15.68 29.47
CA LYS A 197 10.67 -16.38 28.98
C LYS A 197 10.44 -17.87 28.92
N GLY A 198 11.07 -18.53 27.94
CA GLY A 198 11.00 -19.97 27.79
C GLY A 198 12.15 -20.55 26.97
N GLU A 199 12.19 -21.85 26.86
CA GLU A 199 13.22 -22.60 26.16
C GLU A 199 12.58 -23.58 25.17
N GLY A 200 13.21 -23.73 24.00
CA GLY A 200 12.76 -24.61 22.94
C GLY A 200 12.50 -23.88 21.62
N ALA A 201 12.65 -24.64 20.53
CA ALA A 201 12.44 -24.08 19.16
C ALA A 201 10.97 -23.80 18.83
N GLU A 202 10.05 -24.49 19.49
CA GLU A 202 8.61 -24.31 19.38
C GLU A 202 8.01 -24.32 20.79
N GLN A 203 7.33 -23.23 21.15
CA GLN A 203 6.80 -23.05 22.49
C GLN A 203 5.64 -22.04 22.53
N THR A 204 4.86 -22.12 23.61
CA THR A 204 3.80 -21.16 23.92
C THR A 204 4.12 -20.47 25.24
N LEU A 205 4.15 -19.15 25.21
CA LEU A 205 4.37 -18.28 26.37
C LEU A 205 3.10 -17.48 26.68
N TYR A 206 2.98 -17.00 27.90
CA TYR A 206 1.83 -16.22 28.34
C TYR A 206 2.27 -14.86 28.89
N ILE A 207 1.53 -13.83 28.54
CA ILE A 207 1.71 -12.46 29.05
C ILE A 207 0.55 -12.18 29.99
N GLU A 208 0.84 -11.94 31.26
CA GLU A 208 -0.15 -11.52 32.25
C GLU A 208 -0.36 -10.00 32.14
N SER A 209 -1.59 -9.53 32.34
CA SER A 209 -1.96 -8.11 32.19
C SER A 209 -1.56 -7.55 30.83
N VAL A 210 -1.97 -8.23 29.77
CA VAL A 210 -1.58 -7.91 28.39
C VAL A 210 -2.15 -6.56 27.94
N ARG A 211 -1.32 -5.74 27.28
CA ARG A 211 -1.75 -4.58 26.52
C ARG A 211 -1.91 -4.97 25.06
N LEU A 212 -3.09 -4.74 24.50
CA LEU A 212 -3.45 -5.19 23.16
C LEU A 212 -2.96 -4.22 22.09
N TRP A 213 -2.71 -4.74 20.90
CA TRP A 213 -2.61 -3.91 19.70
C TRP A 213 -4.05 -3.56 19.22
N ASN A 214 -4.48 -2.33 19.48
CA ASN A 214 -5.85 -1.84 19.24
C ASN A 214 -5.96 -0.93 18.01
N GLY A 215 -5.21 -1.22 16.94
CA GLY A 215 -5.22 -0.36 15.77
C GLY A 215 -4.75 1.06 16.10
N VAL A 216 -5.34 2.07 15.45
CA VAL A 216 -4.91 3.48 15.62
C VAL A 216 -5.14 4.05 17.02
N ASP A 217 -5.99 3.42 17.83
CA ASP A 217 -6.29 3.90 19.17
C ASP A 217 -5.17 3.59 20.17
N ASP A 218 -4.52 2.43 20.04
CA ASP A 218 -3.40 2.01 20.90
C ASP A 218 -2.58 0.90 20.22
N PRO A 219 -1.61 1.25 19.36
CA PRO A 219 -0.81 0.29 18.59
C PRO A 219 0.35 -0.31 19.41
N TYR A 220 0.05 -0.93 20.54
CA TYR A 220 1.06 -1.42 21.47
C TYR A 220 1.82 -2.64 20.92
N LEU A 221 3.14 -2.57 20.95
CA LEU A 221 4.03 -3.60 20.43
C LEU A 221 4.93 -4.16 21.53
N TYR A 222 5.04 -5.49 21.55
CA TYR A 222 6.04 -6.26 22.29
C TYR A 222 7.20 -6.62 21.38
N THR A 223 8.31 -7.06 21.96
CA THR A 223 9.46 -7.61 21.23
C THR A 223 9.68 -9.06 21.64
N CYS A 224 9.80 -9.95 20.67
CA CYS A 224 10.25 -11.32 20.85
C CYS A 224 11.73 -11.41 20.46
N VAL A 225 12.58 -11.90 21.36
CA VAL A 225 14.00 -12.14 21.13
C VAL A 225 14.28 -13.63 21.27
N ALA A 226 14.79 -14.25 20.20
CA ALA A 226 15.22 -15.64 20.22
C ALA A 226 16.75 -15.71 20.11
N ARG A 227 17.38 -16.56 20.94
CA ARG A 227 18.83 -16.78 20.99
C ARG A 227 19.19 -18.24 20.91
N LEU A 228 20.18 -18.55 20.08
CA LEU A 228 20.83 -19.87 20.05
C LEU A 228 21.98 -19.93 21.06
N ALA A 229 22.30 -21.14 21.51
CA ALA A 229 23.47 -21.37 22.37
C ALA A 229 24.80 -20.95 21.71
N SER A 230 24.90 -21.00 20.38
CA SER A 230 26.03 -20.53 19.59
C SER A 230 26.18 -18.99 19.59
N GLY A 231 25.18 -18.25 20.07
CA GLY A 231 25.17 -16.79 20.17
C GLY A 231 24.50 -16.07 19.02
N ASP A 232 23.90 -16.78 18.05
CA ASP A 232 23.04 -16.12 17.07
C ASP A 232 21.75 -15.62 17.74
N GLU A 233 21.28 -14.45 17.32
CA GLU A 233 20.11 -13.79 17.89
C GLU A 233 19.26 -13.18 16.77
N VAL A 234 17.96 -13.37 16.88
CA VAL A 234 16.95 -12.72 16.05
C VAL A 234 15.88 -12.10 16.92
N SER A 235 15.30 -11.02 16.47
CA SER A 235 14.18 -10.39 17.15
C SER A 235 13.13 -9.90 16.15
N CYS A 236 11.88 -9.85 16.59
CA CYS A 236 10.79 -9.20 15.89
C CYS A 236 9.87 -8.49 16.88
N ARG A 237 9.22 -7.43 16.41
CA ARG A 237 8.10 -6.84 17.14
C ARG A 237 6.83 -7.62 16.82
N PHE A 238 5.90 -7.66 17.75
CA PHE A 238 4.60 -8.28 17.57
C PHE A 238 3.54 -7.57 18.43
N GLY A 239 2.29 -7.67 18.04
CA GLY A 239 1.15 -7.16 18.80
C GLY A 239 0.21 -8.30 19.18
N VAL A 240 -0.36 -8.22 20.39
CA VAL A 240 -1.38 -9.16 20.83
C VAL A 240 -2.73 -8.64 20.42
N ARG A 241 -3.42 -9.33 19.50
CA ARG A 241 -4.73 -8.96 19.00
C ARG A 241 -5.50 -10.18 18.52
N ASP A 242 -6.82 -10.06 18.47
CA ASP A 242 -7.68 -10.90 17.65
C ASP A 242 -8.54 -10.04 16.70
N PHE A 243 -9.04 -10.65 15.67
CA PHE A 243 -9.99 -10.01 14.76
C PHE A 243 -10.89 -11.07 14.12
N HIS A 244 -12.08 -10.62 13.78
CA HIS A 244 -13.03 -11.43 13.01
C HIS A 244 -13.89 -10.53 12.12
N TYR A 245 -14.57 -11.14 11.19
CA TYR A 245 -15.49 -10.47 10.28
C TYR A 245 -16.84 -11.16 10.30
N HIS A 246 -17.89 -10.40 10.01
CA HIS A 246 -19.24 -10.93 9.95
C HIS A 246 -20.02 -10.23 8.84
N ALA A 247 -20.72 -11.00 7.99
CA ALA A 247 -21.39 -10.48 6.79
C ALA A 247 -22.44 -9.39 7.07
N LYS A 248 -23.07 -9.41 8.24
CA LYS A 248 -24.14 -8.46 8.63
C LYS A 248 -23.65 -7.28 9.46
N THR A 249 -22.43 -7.32 9.98
CA THR A 249 -21.97 -6.31 10.95
C THR A 249 -20.56 -5.76 10.66
N GLY A 250 -19.81 -6.37 9.73
CA GLY A 250 -18.49 -5.90 9.30
C GLY A 250 -17.33 -6.49 10.10
N PHE A 251 -16.27 -5.72 10.26
CA PHE A 251 -15.02 -6.13 10.88
C PHE A 251 -14.95 -5.77 12.36
N TYR A 252 -14.29 -6.63 13.14
CA TYR A 252 -14.09 -6.50 14.58
C TYR A 252 -12.60 -6.67 14.91
N LEU A 253 -12.09 -5.84 15.81
CA LEU A 253 -10.77 -5.91 16.41
C LEU A 253 -10.92 -6.03 17.94
N ASN A 254 -10.27 -7.04 18.53
CA ASN A 254 -10.31 -7.29 19.97
C ASN A 254 -11.75 -7.28 20.56
N GLY A 255 -12.66 -7.98 19.87
CA GLY A 255 -14.06 -8.10 20.26
C GLY A 255 -14.93 -6.85 20.06
N LYS A 256 -14.36 -5.74 19.57
CA LYS A 256 -15.08 -4.48 19.32
C LYS A 256 -15.28 -4.26 17.83
N LYS A 257 -16.45 -3.74 17.43
CA LYS A 257 -16.69 -3.32 16.05
C LYS A 257 -15.67 -2.24 15.65
N TYR A 258 -14.96 -2.50 14.55
CA TYR A 258 -13.87 -1.65 14.07
C TYR A 258 -14.00 -1.44 12.56
N PRO A 259 -14.83 -0.49 12.10
CA PRO A 259 -15.06 -0.27 10.67
C PRO A 259 -13.75 0.12 9.97
N LEU A 260 -13.32 -0.70 9.01
CA LEU A 260 -12.12 -0.42 8.24
C LEU A 260 -12.42 0.60 7.14
N ARG A 261 -11.85 1.78 7.26
CA ARG A 261 -12.00 2.92 6.37
C ARG A 261 -10.63 3.47 6.02
N GLY A 262 -10.23 3.37 4.77
CA GLY A 262 -8.88 3.77 4.41
C GLY A 262 -8.64 3.87 2.91
N VAL A 263 -7.40 3.65 2.54
CA VAL A 263 -6.86 3.95 1.22
C VAL A 263 -6.04 2.80 0.67
N SER A 264 -5.86 2.78 -0.65
CA SER A 264 -4.84 2.00 -1.31
C SER A 264 -3.58 2.85 -1.54
N ARG A 265 -2.41 2.21 -1.61
CA ARG A 265 -1.13 2.86 -1.87
C ARG A 265 -0.30 2.08 -2.87
N HIS A 266 0.21 2.78 -3.91
CA HIS A 266 1.36 2.35 -4.70
C HIS A 266 2.67 2.82 -4.07
N GLN A 267 3.75 2.04 -4.26
CA GLN A 267 5.09 2.36 -3.75
C GLN A 267 5.89 3.08 -4.83
N ASP A 268 5.44 4.27 -5.25
CA ASP A 268 6.17 5.10 -6.21
C ASP A 268 6.05 6.60 -5.90
N ARG A 269 6.95 7.40 -6.50
CA ARG A 269 6.99 8.84 -6.32
C ARG A 269 7.55 9.54 -7.57
N LYS A 270 7.09 10.76 -7.80
CA LYS A 270 7.52 11.60 -8.93
C LYS A 270 9.04 11.76 -8.95
N GLY A 271 9.66 11.39 -10.07
CA GLY A 271 11.09 11.50 -10.31
C GLY A 271 11.96 10.43 -9.62
N LEU A 272 11.39 9.62 -8.73
CA LEU A 272 12.08 8.52 -8.05
C LEU A 272 11.63 7.13 -8.55
N GLY A 273 10.44 7.04 -9.16
CA GLY A 273 9.83 5.75 -9.42
C GLY A 273 9.60 4.99 -8.12
N ASN A 274 9.89 3.70 -8.10
CA ASN A 274 9.80 2.86 -6.91
C ASN A 274 11.09 2.87 -6.04
N ALA A 275 12.15 3.56 -6.48
CA ALA A 275 13.41 3.69 -5.75
C ALA A 275 13.31 4.75 -4.64
N ILE A 276 12.39 4.54 -3.71
CA ILE A 276 12.08 5.42 -2.58
C ILE A 276 12.76 4.93 -1.30
N THR A 277 13.08 5.85 -0.40
CA THR A 277 13.77 5.59 0.85
C THR A 277 12.83 5.60 2.05
N LYS A 278 13.37 5.34 3.23
CA LYS A 278 12.62 5.42 4.51
C LYS A 278 11.99 6.80 4.72
N ALA A 279 12.60 7.87 4.21
CA ALA A 279 12.07 9.22 4.35
C ALA A 279 10.75 9.39 3.58
N GLU A 280 10.68 8.90 2.34
CA GLU A 280 9.46 8.95 1.53
C GLU A 280 8.37 8.03 2.08
N HIS A 281 8.74 6.86 2.60
CA HIS A 281 7.80 5.96 3.28
C HIS A 281 7.18 6.62 4.51
N LEU A 282 7.99 7.30 5.34
CA LEU A 282 7.52 7.99 6.53
C LEU A 282 6.59 9.16 6.17
N GLU A 283 6.96 9.98 5.16
CA GLU A 283 6.11 11.07 4.67
C GLU A 283 4.74 10.56 4.19
N ASP A 284 4.71 9.47 3.42
CA ASP A 284 3.47 8.86 2.97
C ASP A 284 2.60 8.40 4.15
N MET A 285 3.20 7.76 5.15
CA MET A 285 2.49 7.31 6.36
C MET A 285 1.94 8.50 7.16
N ASP A 286 2.73 9.57 7.35
CA ASP A 286 2.30 10.76 8.09
C ASP A 286 1.10 11.44 7.40
N ILE A 287 1.09 11.50 6.07
CA ILE A 287 -0.04 12.05 5.30
C ILE A 287 -1.30 11.17 5.45
N ILE A 288 -1.13 9.83 5.46
CA ILE A 288 -2.25 8.89 5.67
C ILE A 288 -2.82 9.04 7.08
N CYS A 289 -1.96 9.15 8.10
CA CYS A 289 -2.36 9.38 9.48
C CYS A 289 -3.07 10.73 9.67
N GLU A 290 -2.57 11.80 9.02
CA GLU A 290 -3.21 13.12 9.04
C GLU A 290 -4.67 13.07 8.58
N MET A 291 -4.96 12.24 7.58
CA MET A 291 -6.33 12.07 7.08
C MET A 291 -7.23 11.31 8.07
N GLY A 292 -6.67 10.50 8.95
CA GLY A 292 -7.42 9.70 9.92
C GLY A 292 -7.86 8.33 9.41
N ALA A 293 -7.23 7.79 8.35
CA ALA A 293 -7.44 6.42 7.91
C ALA A 293 -7.02 5.43 9.01
N ASN A 294 -7.66 4.26 9.04
CA ASN A 294 -7.31 3.17 9.96
C ASN A 294 -6.94 1.86 9.24
N THR A 295 -6.97 1.86 7.93
CA THR A 295 -6.59 0.70 7.11
C THR A 295 -5.90 1.14 5.82
N ILE A 296 -5.00 0.30 5.33
CA ILE A 296 -4.29 0.51 4.06
C ILE A 296 -4.27 -0.80 3.29
N ARG A 297 -4.67 -0.75 2.01
CA ARG A 297 -4.40 -1.81 1.06
C ARG A 297 -3.07 -1.50 0.37
N LEU A 298 -2.08 -2.36 0.57
CA LEU A 298 -0.76 -2.23 -0.04
C LEU A 298 -0.79 -2.85 -1.44
N ALA A 299 -1.29 -2.07 -2.38
CA ALA A 299 -1.52 -2.49 -3.74
C ALA A 299 -0.24 -2.40 -4.59
N HIS A 300 -0.01 -3.30 -5.48
CA HIS A 300 -0.64 -4.62 -5.73
C HIS A 300 0.38 -5.73 -5.48
N TYR A 301 1.36 -5.51 -4.59
CA TYR A 301 2.56 -6.31 -4.39
C TYR A 301 3.10 -6.12 -2.96
N GLN A 302 4.04 -6.96 -2.57
CA GLN A 302 4.73 -6.80 -1.29
C GLN A 302 5.49 -5.46 -1.24
N HIS A 303 5.09 -4.59 -0.30
CA HIS A 303 5.77 -3.32 -0.06
C HIS A 303 7.08 -3.51 0.73
N ASP A 304 7.83 -2.42 0.91
CA ASP A 304 9.03 -2.42 1.74
C ASP A 304 8.72 -2.81 3.19
N GLN A 305 9.57 -3.61 3.82
CA GLN A 305 9.40 -4.06 5.21
C GLN A 305 9.27 -2.88 6.18
N TYR A 306 10.00 -1.79 5.93
CA TYR A 306 9.89 -0.59 6.74
C TYR A 306 8.47 0.01 6.72
N PHE A 307 7.74 -0.11 5.61
CA PHE A 307 6.37 0.39 5.55
C PHE A 307 5.39 -0.47 6.36
N TYR A 308 5.60 -1.78 6.43
CA TYR A 308 4.84 -2.64 7.36
C TYR A 308 5.18 -2.31 8.82
N ASP A 309 6.45 -2.04 9.13
CA ASP A 309 6.86 -1.57 10.47
C ASP A 309 6.13 -0.27 10.87
N LEU A 310 6.00 0.67 9.95
CA LEU A 310 5.23 1.90 10.16
C LEU A 310 3.73 1.62 10.36
N CYS A 311 3.16 0.66 9.62
CA CYS A 311 1.76 0.23 9.82
C CYS A 311 1.55 -0.34 11.23
N ASP A 312 2.48 -1.16 11.71
CA ASP A 312 2.42 -1.71 13.07
C ASP A 312 2.47 -0.62 14.13
N GLU A 313 3.41 0.33 13.99
CA GLU A 313 3.64 1.45 14.91
C GLU A 313 2.49 2.46 14.94
N ARG A 314 1.85 2.69 13.79
CA ARG A 314 0.74 3.65 13.65
C ARG A 314 -0.63 3.00 13.80
N GLY A 315 -0.69 1.69 13.98
CA GLY A 315 -1.93 0.95 14.18
C GLY A 315 -2.79 0.78 12.92
N MET A 316 -2.19 0.89 11.72
CA MET A 316 -2.90 0.72 10.47
C MET A 316 -3.21 -0.76 10.22
N VAL A 317 -4.47 -1.09 10.01
CA VAL A 317 -4.85 -2.45 9.58
C VAL A 317 -4.51 -2.63 8.11
N VAL A 318 -3.82 -3.72 7.77
CA VAL A 318 -3.24 -3.92 6.44
C VAL A 318 -3.88 -5.09 5.69
N TRP A 319 -4.20 -4.83 4.43
CA TRP A 319 -4.38 -5.83 3.39
C TRP A 319 -3.08 -5.91 2.58
N ALA A 320 -2.37 -7.04 2.67
CA ALA A 320 -1.16 -7.33 1.89
C ALA A 320 -1.47 -8.32 0.77
N GLU A 321 -0.91 -8.11 -0.43
CA GLU A 321 -1.22 -8.91 -1.61
C GLU A 321 0.00 -9.20 -2.49
N ILE A 322 -0.13 -10.20 -3.35
CA ILE A 322 0.85 -10.53 -4.40
C ILE A 322 0.43 -9.91 -5.74
N PRO A 323 1.37 -9.68 -6.67
CA PRO A 323 1.07 -9.04 -7.95
C PRO A 323 0.42 -9.97 -8.99
N TYR A 324 -0.38 -10.94 -8.56
CA TYR A 324 -1.22 -11.75 -9.45
C TYR A 324 -2.40 -10.89 -9.93
N ILE A 325 -2.19 -10.20 -11.05
CA ILE A 325 -3.06 -9.10 -11.48
C ILE A 325 -3.42 -9.18 -12.97
N SER A 326 -4.63 -8.77 -13.30
CA SER A 326 -5.22 -8.52 -14.63
C SER A 326 -5.34 -9.72 -15.57
N GLU A 327 -4.44 -10.68 -15.51
CA GLU A 327 -4.46 -11.87 -16.38
C GLU A 327 -3.94 -13.11 -15.66
N HIS A 328 -4.39 -14.27 -16.10
CA HIS A 328 -3.83 -15.54 -15.69
C HIS A 328 -2.87 -16.06 -16.77
N MET A 329 -1.61 -16.22 -16.38
CA MET A 329 -0.56 -16.82 -17.20
C MET A 329 -0.34 -18.27 -16.73
N PRO A 330 -0.64 -19.29 -17.54
CA PRO A 330 -0.46 -20.69 -17.14
C PRO A 330 0.99 -21.01 -16.69
N ASN A 331 1.99 -20.42 -17.36
CA ASN A 331 3.40 -20.57 -17.01
C ASN A 331 3.81 -19.76 -15.75
N GLY A 332 2.97 -18.84 -15.30
CA GLY A 332 3.22 -17.99 -14.13
C GLY A 332 2.69 -18.56 -12.79
N ARG A 333 2.05 -19.72 -12.77
CA ARG A 333 1.47 -20.31 -11.54
C ARG A 333 2.50 -20.49 -10.45
N GLU A 334 3.63 -21.11 -10.75
CA GLU A 334 4.71 -21.34 -9.76
C GLU A 334 5.26 -20.02 -9.21
N ASN A 335 5.32 -18.96 -10.02
CA ASN A 335 5.73 -17.65 -9.58
C ASN A 335 4.72 -17.03 -8.60
N THR A 336 3.40 -17.18 -8.81
CA THR A 336 2.40 -16.72 -7.85
C THR A 336 2.51 -17.44 -6.51
N ILE A 337 2.78 -18.75 -6.53
CA ILE A 337 2.98 -19.58 -5.33
C ILE A 337 4.25 -19.14 -4.59
N SER A 338 5.35 -18.93 -5.31
CA SER A 338 6.62 -18.46 -4.71
C SER A 338 6.45 -17.09 -4.05
N GLN A 339 5.89 -16.12 -4.77
CA GLN A 339 5.67 -14.78 -4.24
C GLN A 339 4.72 -14.79 -3.02
N MET A 340 3.70 -15.65 -2.98
CA MET A 340 2.83 -15.79 -1.81
C MET A 340 3.58 -16.38 -0.61
N LYS A 341 4.44 -17.38 -0.83
CA LYS A 341 5.27 -17.94 0.24
C LYS A 341 6.23 -16.91 0.82
N GLU A 342 6.87 -16.12 -0.04
CA GLU A 342 7.77 -15.04 0.35
C GLU A 342 7.03 -13.95 1.14
N LEU A 343 5.87 -13.48 0.64
CA LEU A 343 5.04 -12.49 1.32
C LEU A 343 4.65 -12.96 2.72
N ILE A 344 4.08 -14.16 2.85
CA ILE A 344 3.64 -14.68 4.15
C ILE A 344 4.82 -14.85 5.09
N THR A 345 5.92 -15.46 4.63
CA THR A 345 7.08 -15.74 5.48
C THR A 345 7.75 -14.48 6.00
N GLN A 346 7.93 -13.49 5.12
CA GLN A 346 8.62 -12.24 5.45
C GLN A 346 7.76 -11.29 6.27
N CYS A 347 6.44 -11.33 6.08
CA CYS A 347 5.50 -10.43 6.75
C CYS A 347 4.71 -11.09 7.88
N TYR A 348 5.03 -12.33 8.28
CA TYR A 348 4.28 -13.11 9.26
C TYR A 348 4.08 -12.39 10.60
N ASN A 349 5.13 -11.73 11.09
CA ASN A 349 5.15 -11.15 12.44
C ASN A 349 4.45 -9.80 12.58
N HIS A 350 4.02 -9.18 11.47
CA HIS A 350 3.34 -7.87 11.50
C HIS A 350 1.91 -7.99 12.04
N PRO A 351 1.59 -7.42 13.22
CA PRO A 351 0.23 -7.46 13.77
C PRO A 351 -0.77 -6.65 12.94
N SER A 352 -0.31 -5.66 12.18
CA SER A 352 -1.14 -4.85 11.30
C SER A 352 -1.83 -5.65 10.20
N ILE A 353 -1.20 -6.72 9.68
CA ILE A 353 -1.76 -7.51 8.59
C ILE A 353 -2.89 -8.41 9.13
N VAL A 354 -4.06 -8.32 8.49
CA VAL A 354 -5.23 -9.14 8.84
C VAL A 354 -5.65 -10.09 7.71
N CYS A 355 -5.26 -9.79 6.46
CA CYS A 355 -5.60 -10.65 5.33
C CYS A 355 -4.51 -10.71 4.26
N TRP A 356 -4.49 -11.85 3.55
CA TRP A 356 -3.67 -12.09 2.38
C TRP A 356 -4.51 -11.96 1.11
N GLY A 357 -4.13 -11.04 0.24
CA GLY A 357 -4.75 -10.83 -1.07
C GLY A 357 -4.18 -11.80 -2.11
N VAL A 358 -5.02 -12.66 -2.67
CA VAL A 358 -4.56 -13.70 -3.60
C VAL A 358 -4.51 -13.22 -5.05
N SER A 359 -5.30 -12.20 -5.43
CA SER A 359 -5.28 -11.64 -6.78
C SER A 359 -6.00 -10.31 -6.89
N ASN A 360 -5.75 -9.60 -8.00
CA ASN A 360 -6.47 -8.40 -8.42
C ASN A 360 -6.93 -8.48 -9.86
N GLU A 361 -8.24 -8.30 -10.10
CA GLU A 361 -8.87 -8.09 -11.41
C GLU A 361 -8.52 -9.12 -12.51
N ILE A 362 -8.23 -10.35 -12.16
CA ILE A 362 -7.79 -11.40 -13.12
C ILE A 362 -8.76 -11.56 -14.30
N THR A 363 -10.05 -11.32 -14.09
CA THR A 363 -11.09 -11.47 -15.12
C THR A 363 -11.12 -10.32 -16.13
N ILE A 364 -10.28 -9.32 -16.03
CA ILE A 364 -10.11 -8.28 -17.06
C ILE A 364 -9.65 -8.90 -18.38
N SER A 365 -8.60 -9.72 -18.34
CA SER A 365 -7.99 -10.30 -19.54
C SER A 365 -8.18 -11.81 -19.66
N THR A 366 -8.55 -12.47 -18.56
CA THR A 366 -8.75 -13.92 -18.55
C THR A 366 -10.22 -14.27 -18.30
N LYS A 367 -10.84 -14.96 -19.23
CA LYS A 367 -12.17 -15.53 -19.01
C LYS A 367 -12.08 -16.61 -17.92
N ASP A 368 -13.18 -16.82 -17.21
CA ASP A 368 -13.32 -17.89 -16.23
C ASP A 368 -12.97 -19.25 -16.83
N ASN A 369 -11.90 -19.87 -16.34
CA ASN A 369 -11.43 -21.16 -16.81
C ASN A 369 -10.92 -22.01 -15.62
N ALA A 370 -10.78 -23.31 -15.86
CA ALA A 370 -10.45 -24.27 -14.80
C ALA A 370 -9.06 -24.02 -14.19
N ASP A 371 -8.06 -23.68 -15.00
CA ASP A 371 -6.68 -23.45 -14.54
C ASP A 371 -6.58 -22.19 -13.65
N MET A 372 -7.20 -21.09 -14.08
CA MET A 372 -7.27 -19.86 -13.28
C MET A 372 -7.97 -20.11 -11.92
N LEU A 373 -9.13 -20.77 -11.93
CA LEU A 373 -9.88 -21.08 -10.70
C LEU A 373 -9.10 -22.01 -9.77
N ASP A 374 -8.39 -22.99 -10.35
CA ASP A 374 -7.53 -23.90 -9.59
C ASP A 374 -6.37 -23.15 -8.94
N ASN A 375 -5.70 -22.25 -9.65
CA ASN A 375 -4.63 -21.43 -9.08
C ASN A 375 -5.12 -20.58 -7.91
N HIS A 376 -6.31 -19.99 -7.98
CA HIS A 376 -6.89 -19.26 -6.85
C HIS A 376 -7.15 -20.15 -5.63
N ARG A 377 -7.63 -21.40 -5.83
CA ARG A 377 -7.81 -22.35 -4.74
C ARG A 377 -6.46 -22.75 -4.12
N VAL A 378 -5.47 -23.04 -4.97
CA VAL A 378 -4.12 -23.37 -4.49
C VAL A 378 -3.54 -22.24 -3.66
N LEU A 379 -3.68 -20.98 -4.08
CA LEU A 379 -3.21 -19.82 -3.31
C LEU A 379 -4.00 -19.63 -2.02
N ASN A 380 -5.32 -19.80 -2.05
CA ASN A 380 -6.16 -19.74 -0.86
C ASN A 380 -5.76 -20.80 0.18
N ASP A 381 -5.63 -22.05 -0.25
CA ASP A 381 -5.23 -23.17 0.62
C ASP A 381 -3.81 -22.99 1.13
N LEU A 382 -2.90 -22.45 0.32
CA LEU A 382 -1.54 -22.12 0.71
C LEU A 382 -1.50 -21.08 1.85
N CYS A 383 -2.30 -20.01 1.73
CA CYS A 383 -2.40 -19.00 2.77
C CYS A 383 -2.84 -19.63 4.11
N HIS A 384 -3.91 -20.40 4.12
CA HIS A 384 -4.40 -21.06 5.34
C HIS A 384 -3.42 -22.10 5.90
N LYS A 385 -2.68 -22.79 5.03
CA LYS A 385 -1.66 -23.76 5.47
C LYS A 385 -0.47 -23.08 6.12
N MET A 386 -0.01 -21.95 5.58
CA MET A 386 1.17 -21.23 6.09
C MET A 386 0.82 -20.30 7.26
N ASP A 387 -0.37 -19.72 7.24
CA ASP A 387 -0.85 -18.80 8.27
C ASP A 387 -2.35 -18.95 8.53
N PRO A 388 -2.75 -19.85 9.42
CA PRO A 388 -4.15 -20.05 9.78
C PRO A 388 -4.74 -18.91 10.64
N SER A 389 -3.94 -17.94 11.04
CA SER A 389 -4.37 -16.81 11.88
C SER A 389 -4.97 -15.64 11.10
N ARG A 390 -4.81 -15.62 9.77
CA ARG A 390 -5.31 -14.56 8.89
C ARG A 390 -6.24 -15.12 7.82
N PHE A 391 -7.20 -14.29 7.42
CA PHE A 391 -8.13 -14.66 6.35
C PHE A 391 -7.60 -14.26 4.97
N THR A 392 -8.27 -14.76 3.93
CA THR A 392 -7.95 -14.48 2.54
C THR A 392 -8.97 -13.57 1.89
N THR A 393 -8.54 -12.79 0.93
CA THR A 393 -9.39 -11.93 0.11
C THR A 393 -8.88 -11.85 -1.32
N LEU A 394 -9.67 -11.27 -2.21
CA LEU A 394 -9.27 -10.87 -3.55
C LEU A 394 -10.06 -9.63 -3.99
N ALA A 395 -9.50 -8.91 -4.95
CA ALA A 395 -10.17 -7.78 -5.58
C ALA A 395 -10.75 -8.20 -6.93
N CYS A 396 -12.08 -8.26 -7.01
CA CYS A 396 -12.79 -8.58 -8.24
C CYS A 396 -12.85 -7.37 -9.17
N TYR A 397 -12.63 -7.62 -10.45
CA TYR A 397 -12.94 -6.65 -11.50
C TYR A 397 -14.46 -6.36 -11.56
N ALA A 398 -14.82 -5.10 -11.76
CA ALA A 398 -16.23 -4.67 -11.78
C ALA A 398 -17.15 -5.51 -12.68
N MET A 399 -16.66 -5.86 -13.86
CA MET A 399 -17.45 -6.58 -14.86
C MET A 399 -17.44 -8.11 -14.69
N CYS A 400 -16.73 -8.66 -13.70
CA CYS A 400 -16.77 -10.10 -13.45
C CYS A 400 -18.15 -10.56 -12.94
N GLY A 401 -18.90 -9.65 -12.35
CA GLY A 401 -20.24 -9.89 -11.82
C GLY A 401 -20.26 -10.73 -10.53
N PRO A 402 -21.39 -10.70 -9.78
CA PRO A 402 -21.48 -11.32 -8.47
C PRO A 402 -21.57 -12.85 -8.50
N PHE A 403 -21.92 -13.43 -9.66
CA PHE A 403 -22.08 -14.87 -9.86
C PHE A 403 -20.79 -15.56 -10.38
N ASN A 404 -19.73 -14.80 -10.61
CA ASN A 404 -18.46 -15.35 -11.07
C ASN A 404 -17.84 -16.23 -9.99
N LYS A 405 -17.36 -17.41 -10.36
CA LYS A 405 -16.82 -18.40 -9.42
C LYS A 405 -15.60 -17.89 -8.64
N VAL A 406 -14.78 -17.03 -9.24
CA VAL A 406 -13.60 -16.48 -8.59
C VAL A 406 -13.97 -15.69 -7.33
N ALA A 407 -15.10 -14.98 -7.33
CA ALA A 407 -15.59 -14.18 -6.20
C ALA A 407 -15.96 -15.01 -4.96
N HIS A 408 -16.00 -16.34 -5.07
CA HIS A 408 -16.46 -17.25 -4.02
C HIS A 408 -15.38 -18.22 -3.51
N ILE A 409 -14.09 -17.95 -3.81
CA ILE A 409 -12.98 -18.84 -3.41
C ILE A 409 -12.41 -18.42 -2.05
N THR A 410 -12.16 -17.13 -1.85
CA THR A 410 -11.53 -16.60 -0.61
C THR A 410 -12.54 -16.44 0.53
N ASP A 411 -12.07 -16.24 1.75
CA ASP A 411 -12.91 -16.09 2.95
C ASP A 411 -13.85 -14.89 2.86
N VAL A 412 -13.33 -13.72 2.48
CA VAL A 412 -14.10 -12.52 2.17
C VAL A 412 -13.85 -12.10 0.73
N VAL A 413 -14.67 -11.22 0.19
CA VAL A 413 -14.53 -10.74 -1.18
C VAL A 413 -14.62 -9.22 -1.25
N SER A 414 -13.91 -8.63 -2.18
CA SER A 414 -13.98 -7.19 -2.45
C SER A 414 -14.04 -6.92 -3.94
N TRP A 415 -14.61 -5.77 -4.29
CA TRP A 415 -14.73 -5.33 -5.69
C TRP A 415 -14.04 -4.00 -5.92
N ASN A 416 -13.46 -3.88 -7.12
CA ASN A 416 -13.01 -2.62 -7.69
C ASN A 416 -14.19 -2.02 -8.46
N LEU A 417 -14.90 -1.08 -7.86
CA LEU A 417 -16.12 -0.50 -8.44
C LEU A 417 -16.00 1.00 -8.60
N TYR A 418 -16.10 1.45 -9.83
CA TYR A 418 -15.99 2.86 -10.22
C TYR A 418 -17.32 3.38 -10.81
N LEU A 419 -18.44 2.99 -10.16
CA LEU A 419 -19.78 3.47 -10.53
C LEU A 419 -19.91 4.95 -10.20
N GLY A 420 -20.33 5.74 -11.19
CA GLY A 420 -20.27 7.20 -11.12
C GLY A 420 -19.04 7.78 -11.84
N TRP A 421 -18.05 6.96 -12.20
CA TRP A 421 -16.90 7.37 -13.02
C TRP A 421 -16.87 6.65 -14.36
N TYR A 422 -16.54 5.35 -14.43
CA TYR A 422 -16.57 4.62 -15.71
C TYR A 422 -18.00 4.31 -16.15
N VAL A 423 -18.88 3.99 -15.22
CA VAL A 423 -20.30 3.76 -15.45
C VAL A 423 -21.09 4.94 -14.87
N PRO A 424 -22.03 5.58 -15.61
CA PRO A 424 -22.80 6.71 -15.07
C PRO A 424 -23.78 6.25 -13.99
N GLY A 425 -23.91 7.06 -12.92
CA GLY A 425 -24.86 6.87 -11.82
C GLY A 425 -24.17 6.46 -10.50
N LEU A 426 -23.96 7.44 -9.61
CA LEU A 426 -23.42 7.21 -8.28
C LEU A 426 -24.32 6.28 -7.44
N PHE A 427 -25.65 6.42 -7.58
CA PHE A 427 -26.64 5.60 -6.87
C PHE A 427 -26.53 4.09 -7.16
N LEU A 428 -25.86 3.71 -8.24
CA LEU A 428 -25.62 2.30 -8.56
C LEU A 428 -24.75 1.60 -7.51
N ASN A 429 -23.96 2.36 -6.73
CA ASN A 429 -23.18 1.79 -5.63
C ASN A 429 -24.10 1.25 -4.53
N ASP A 430 -25.13 2.00 -4.12
CA ASP A 430 -26.12 1.52 -3.15
C ASP A 430 -26.82 0.27 -3.69
N LEU A 431 -27.32 0.30 -4.92
CA LEU A 431 -28.01 -0.83 -5.54
C LEU A 431 -27.14 -2.09 -5.63
N TRP A 432 -25.84 -1.91 -5.96
CA TRP A 432 -24.92 -3.04 -6.01
C TRP A 432 -24.70 -3.68 -4.65
N MET A 433 -24.45 -2.88 -3.62
CA MET A 433 -24.25 -3.37 -2.25
C MET A 433 -25.48 -4.10 -1.73
N ASP A 434 -26.66 -3.49 -1.87
CA ASP A 434 -27.94 -4.09 -1.46
C ASP A 434 -28.21 -5.39 -2.21
N PHE A 435 -27.98 -5.40 -3.52
CA PHE A 435 -28.18 -6.58 -4.36
C PHE A 435 -27.25 -7.72 -3.91
N PHE A 436 -25.94 -7.46 -3.79
CA PHE A 436 -24.97 -8.48 -3.40
C PHE A 436 -25.30 -9.04 -2.00
N HIS A 437 -25.56 -8.18 -1.04
CA HIS A 437 -25.89 -8.57 0.32
C HIS A 437 -27.22 -9.36 0.42
N THR A 438 -28.17 -9.04 -0.45
CA THR A 438 -29.45 -9.78 -0.53
C THR A 438 -29.25 -11.18 -1.11
N VAL A 439 -28.44 -11.31 -2.18
CA VAL A 439 -28.20 -12.59 -2.86
C VAL A 439 -27.26 -13.49 -2.07
N TYR A 440 -26.28 -12.89 -1.40
CA TYR A 440 -25.24 -13.59 -0.63
C TYR A 440 -25.16 -13.05 0.82
N PRO A 441 -26.20 -13.28 1.66
CA PRO A 441 -26.30 -12.64 2.98
C PRO A 441 -25.23 -13.08 3.99
N ASP A 442 -24.58 -14.20 3.74
CA ASP A 442 -23.50 -14.74 4.59
C ASP A 442 -22.10 -14.49 4.02
N ARG A 443 -22.00 -13.76 2.88
CA ARG A 443 -20.72 -13.40 2.24
C ARG A 443 -20.30 -11.99 2.63
N CYS A 444 -19.14 -11.85 3.26
CA CYS A 444 -18.59 -10.54 3.59
C CYS A 444 -18.12 -9.81 2.33
N LEU A 445 -18.69 -8.63 2.10
CA LEU A 445 -18.37 -7.74 0.98
C LEU A 445 -17.49 -6.58 1.44
N GLY A 446 -16.49 -6.21 0.62
CA GLY A 446 -15.70 -5.00 0.73
C GLY A 446 -15.59 -4.25 -0.60
N TYR A 447 -15.16 -3.00 -0.53
CA TYR A 447 -14.73 -2.21 -1.68
C TYR A 447 -13.21 -2.09 -1.62
N SER A 448 -12.53 -2.82 -2.52
CA SER A 448 -11.07 -2.78 -2.63
C SER A 448 -10.58 -1.54 -3.37
N GLU A 449 -11.41 -1.02 -4.30
CA GLU A 449 -11.13 0.22 -5.01
C GLU A 449 -12.42 0.95 -5.35
N TYR A 450 -12.41 2.27 -5.14
CA TYR A 450 -13.38 3.23 -5.64
C TYR A 450 -12.73 4.61 -5.72
N GLY A 451 -13.10 5.40 -6.70
CA GLY A 451 -12.53 6.73 -6.92
C GLY A 451 -12.80 7.28 -8.31
N CYS A 452 -12.38 8.49 -8.54
CA CYS A 452 -12.41 9.13 -9.85
C CYS A 452 -11.23 10.10 -10.01
N GLU A 453 -10.90 10.41 -11.26
CA GLU A 453 -9.84 11.37 -11.56
C GLU A 453 -10.18 12.77 -11.01
N GLY A 454 -9.19 13.44 -10.45
CA GLY A 454 -9.29 14.85 -10.04
C GLY A 454 -7.93 15.54 -10.18
N MET A 455 -7.86 16.57 -10.99
CA MET A 455 -6.65 17.35 -11.21
C MET A 455 -6.79 18.72 -10.54
N PRO A 456 -5.82 19.15 -9.70
CA PRO A 456 -5.92 20.39 -8.93
C PRO A 456 -5.99 21.70 -9.77
N ASN A 457 -5.69 21.60 -11.07
CA ASN A 457 -5.73 22.73 -12.01
C ASN A 457 -6.98 22.74 -12.90
N LEU A 458 -7.85 21.72 -12.81
CA LEU A 458 -9.07 21.64 -13.58
C LEU A 458 -10.28 21.93 -12.70
N HIS A 459 -11.16 22.84 -13.16
CA HIS A 459 -12.26 23.35 -12.37
C HIS A 459 -13.52 23.59 -13.19
N SER A 460 -14.68 23.44 -12.56
CA SER A 460 -15.97 23.76 -13.17
C SER A 460 -17.00 24.15 -12.11
N SER A 461 -17.80 25.19 -12.40
CA SER A 461 -19.01 25.51 -11.62
C SER A 461 -20.17 24.53 -11.88
N HIS A 462 -20.04 23.69 -12.92
CA HIS A 462 -20.98 22.64 -13.29
C HIS A 462 -20.23 21.32 -13.53
N PRO A 463 -19.62 20.75 -12.48
CA PRO A 463 -18.77 19.57 -12.61
C PRO A 463 -19.59 18.36 -13.08
N LYS A 464 -18.98 17.55 -13.93
CA LYS A 464 -19.61 16.36 -14.51
C LYS A 464 -18.64 15.22 -14.68
N ARG A 465 -19.16 14.03 -14.73
CA ARG A 465 -18.41 12.79 -14.96
C ARG A 465 -17.43 12.95 -16.14
N ASN A 466 -16.19 12.52 -15.97
CA ASN A 466 -15.09 12.53 -16.95
C ASN A 466 -14.59 13.95 -17.34
N ASP A 467 -14.80 14.95 -16.53
CA ASP A 467 -14.21 16.28 -16.72
C ASP A 467 -12.88 16.48 -15.97
N HIS A 468 -12.50 15.52 -15.14
CA HIS A 468 -11.29 15.49 -14.31
C HIS A 468 -11.16 16.69 -13.35
N THR A 469 -12.25 17.39 -13.09
CA THR A 469 -12.24 18.53 -12.17
C THR A 469 -12.12 18.06 -10.72
N GLU A 470 -11.47 18.88 -9.91
CA GLU A 470 -11.37 18.64 -8.47
C GLU A 470 -12.76 18.65 -7.81
N GLU A 471 -13.67 19.47 -8.31
CA GLU A 471 -15.06 19.54 -7.84
C GLU A 471 -15.84 18.25 -8.11
N TYR A 472 -15.65 17.59 -9.28
CA TYR A 472 -16.30 16.30 -9.51
C TYR A 472 -15.74 15.20 -8.61
N GLN A 473 -14.43 15.20 -8.38
CA GLN A 473 -13.81 14.26 -7.44
C GLN A 473 -14.41 14.44 -6.04
N ALA A 474 -14.59 15.66 -5.57
CA ALA A 474 -15.22 15.95 -4.29
C ALA A 474 -16.67 15.43 -4.21
N ILE A 475 -17.50 15.69 -5.23
CA ILE A 475 -18.89 15.19 -5.32
C ILE A 475 -18.94 13.66 -5.30
N TYR A 476 -18.05 13.00 -6.04
CA TYR A 476 -17.97 11.54 -6.07
C TYR A 476 -17.71 10.98 -4.67
N HIS A 477 -16.70 11.51 -3.99
CA HIS A 477 -16.31 11.02 -2.67
C HIS A 477 -17.31 11.42 -1.56
N GLU A 478 -17.96 12.58 -1.65
CA GLU A 478 -19.09 12.95 -0.75
C GLU A 478 -20.21 11.90 -0.84
N TYR A 479 -20.57 11.50 -2.06
CA TYR A 479 -21.58 10.46 -2.27
C TYR A 479 -21.15 9.11 -1.67
N MET A 480 -19.90 8.70 -1.92
CA MET A 480 -19.38 7.41 -1.48
C MET A 480 -19.30 7.29 0.05
N LEU A 481 -18.90 8.36 0.75
CA LEU A 481 -18.92 8.37 2.22
C LEU A 481 -20.32 8.15 2.76
N GLY A 482 -21.32 8.90 2.29
CA GLY A 482 -22.71 8.68 2.68
C GLY A 482 -23.25 7.29 2.29
N CYS A 483 -22.80 6.75 1.15
CA CYS A 483 -23.14 5.40 0.72
C CYS A 483 -22.63 4.35 1.73
N PHE A 484 -21.38 4.45 2.17
CA PHE A 484 -20.81 3.52 3.15
C PHE A 484 -21.41 3.66 4.56
N GLU A 485 -21.88 4.84 4.94
CA GLU A 485 -22.64 5.02 6.19
C GLU A 485 -23.97 4.28 6.15
N ARG A 486 -24.62 4.21 4.98
CA ARG A 486 -25.85 3.43 4.79
C ARG A 486 -25.60 1.91 4.78
N HIS A 487 -24.31 1.47 4.53
CA HIS A 487 -23.92 0.05 4.44
C HIS A 487 -22.84 -0.32 5.49
N PRO A 488 -23.12 -0.16 6.80
CA PRO A 488 -22.14 -0.33 7.88
C PRO A 488 -21.70 -1.78 8.13
N TRP A 489 -22.22 -2.70 7.35
CA TRP A 489 -21.89 -4.13 7.39
C TRP A 489 -20.73 -4.52 6.47
N MET A 490 -20.24 -3.60 5.65
CA MET A 490 -19.05 -3.86 4.82
C MET A 490 -17.82 -4.11 5.69
N TRP A 491 -17.00 -5.12 5.31
CA TRP A 491 -15.83 -5.46 6.11
C TRP A 491 -14.72 -4.41 5.97
N ALA A 492 -14.52 -3.84 4.77
CA ALA A 492 -13.54 -2.78 4.53
C ALA A 492 -13.86 -1.96 3.29
N THR A 493 -13.37 -0.71 3.26
CA THR A 493 -13.40 0.16 2.09
C THR A 493 -12.06 0.86 1.90
N HIS A 494 -11.52 0.82 0.67
CA HIS A 494 -10.23 1.43 0.33
C HIS A 494 -10.38 2.36 -0.87
N VAL A 495 -10.06 3.63 -0.67
CA VAL A 495 -10.03 4.62 -1.75
C VAL A 495 -8.94 4.25 -2.75
N TRP A 496 -9.23 4.30 -4.01
CA TRP A 496 -8.26 4.28 -5.07
C TRP A 496 -8.02 5.68 -5.63
N ASN A 497 -6.95 6.32 -5.27
CA ASN A 497 -5.80 5.92 -4.49
C ASN A 497 -5.47 7.02 -3.46
N MET A 498 -4.56 6.77 -2.52
CA MET A 498 -4.08 7.83 -1.62
C MET A 498 -3.31 8.90 -2.38
N PHE A 499 -2.43 8.48 -3.28
CA PHE A 499 -1.59 9.36 -4.09
C PHE A 499 -1.85 9.13 -5.57
N ASP A 500 -1.73 10.18 -6.38
CA ASP A 500 -1.54 10.02 -7.81
C ASP A 500 -0.29 9.16 -8.04
N PHE A 501 -0.26 8.36 -9.09
CA PHE A 501 0.85 7.44 -9.38
C PHE A 501 1.08 7.29 -10.88
N ALA A 502 2.26 6.78 -11.24
CA ALA A 502 2.63 6.58 -12.63
C ALA A 502 2.01 5.31 -13.23
N ALA A 503 1.50 5.46 -14.43
CA ALA A 503 0.99 4.40 -15.28
C ALA A 503 1.31 4.80 -16.72
N ASP A 504 2.51 4.48 -17.21
CA ASP A 504 3.07 5.03 -18.45
C ASP A 504 2.17 4.81 -19.67
N ALA A 505 1.46 3.69 -19.73
CA ALA A 505 0.50 3.39 -20.78
C ALA A 505 -0.78 4.23 -20.74
N ARG A 506 -1.00 5.01 -19.66
CA ARG A 506 -2.27 5.66 -19.41
C ARG A 506 -2.38 6.99 -20.16
N ASP A 507 -3.44 7.13 -20.95
CA ASP A 507 -3.81 8.39 -21.58
C ASP A 507 -5.35 8.51 -21.67
N GLN A 508 -5.99 8.83 -20.53
CA GLN A 508 -7.45 9.00 -20.42
C GLN A 508 -7.89 10.48 -20.52
N GLY A 509 -6.97 11.34 -20.87
CA GLY A 509 -7.09 12.80 -20.78
C GLY A 509 -6.47 13.32 -19.48
N GLY A 510 -5.89 14.49 -19.53
CA GLY A 510 -5.08 15.02 -18.45
C GLY A 510 -3.59 14.93 -18.76
N GLU A 511 -2.78 14.54 -17.79
CA GLU A 511 -1.35 14.30 -17.95
C GLU A 511 -1.14 12.85 -18.39
N ALA A 512 -0.49 12.64 -19.55
CA ALA A 512 -0.17 11.31 -20.03
C ALA A 512 0.77 10.58 -19.04
N GLY A 513 0.67 9.25 -18.96
CA GLY A 513 1.48 8.44 -18.05
C GLY A 513 1.07 8.51 -16.58
N MET A 514 -0.07 9.16 -16.27
CA MET A 514 -0.48 9.41 -14.89
C MET A 514 -1.89 8.95 -14.57
N ASN A 515 -2.07 8.38 -13.38
CA ASN A 515 -3.36 8.12 -12.76
C ASN A 515 -3.62 9.20 -11.70
N HIS A 516 -4.65 10.04 -11.92
CA HIS A 516 -5.01 11.17 -11.05
C HIS A 516 -6.14 10.86 -10.06
N LYS A 517 -6.39 9.59 -9.74
CA LYS A 517 -7.40 9.22 -8.74
C LYS A 517 -6.92 9.43 -7.29
N GLY A 518 -5.66 9.81 -7.10
CA GLY A 518 -5.13 10.13 -5.79
C GLY A 518 -5.89 11.26 -5.09
N LEU A 519 -5.93 11.20 -3.77
CA LEU A 519 -6.40 12.30 -2.92
C LEU A 519 -5.30 13.36 -2.74
N VAL A 520 -4.05 12.98 -3.02
CA VAL A 520 -2.85 13.82 -2.96
C VAL A 520 -2.08 13.64 -4.26
N THR A 521 -1.45 14.71 -4.76
CA THR A 521 -0.66 14.68 -6.01
C THR A 521 0.56 13.77 -5.90
N PHE A 522 1.07 13.32 -7.06
CA PHE A 522 2.20 12.39 -7.18
C PHE A 522 3.48 12.87 -6.49
N ASP A 523 3.70 14.19 -6.44
CA ASP A 523 4.83 14.82 -5.75
C ASP A 523 4.59 15.07 -4.25
N ARG A 524 3.44 14.66 -3.70
CA ARG A 524 2.96 14.82 -2.31
C ARG A 524 2.74 16.28 -1.88
N LYS A 525 2.85 17.25 -2.79
CA LYS A 525 2.78 18.69 -2.43
C LYS A 525 1.37 19.22 -2.27
N THR A 526 0.41 18.66 -3.00
CA THR A 526 -0.96 19.17 -2.99
C THR A 526 -1.93 18.12 -2.47
N ARG A 527 -2.55 18.42 -1.34
CA ARG A 527 -3.75 17.73 -0.86
C ARG A 527 -4.94 18.30 -1.64
N LYS A 528 -5.70 17.43 -2.31
CA LYS A 528 -6.92 17.83 -3.05
C LYS A 528 -8.08 18.04 -2.08
N ASP A 529 -9.16 18.67 -2.51
CA ASP A 529 -10.33 18.89 -1.64
C ASP A 529 -10.88 17.58 -1.08
N SER A 530 -10.85 16.50 -1.87
CA SER A 530 -11.25 15.16 -1.44
C SER A 530 -10.42 14.61 -0.27
N PHE A 531 -9.14 14.98 -0.12
CA PHE A 531 -8.36 14.63 1.07
C PHE A 531 -8.96 15.22 2.35
N TYR A 532 -9.31 16.52 2.30
CA TYR A 532 -9.91 17.22 3.45
C TYR A 532 -11.34 16.75 3.74
N LEU A 533 -12.05 16.27 2.72
CA LEU A 533 -13.33 15.60 2.91
C LEU A 533 -13.17 14.36 3.79
N TYR A 534 -12.24 13.47 3.47
CA TYR A 534 -11.95 12.29 4.29
C TYR A 534 -11.43 12.67 5.67
N LYS A 535 -10.58 13.69 5.79
CA LYS A 535 -10.12 14.23 7.07
C LYS A 535 -11.32 14.69 7.93
N ALA A 536 -12.34 15.29 7.34
CA ALA A 536 -13.54 15.71 8.06
C ALA A 536 -14.33 14.52 8.66
N TRP A 537 -14.36 13.38 7.97
CA TRP A 537 -15.05 12.18 8.42
C TRP A 537 -14.22 11.32 9.39
N TRP A 538 -12.92 11.18 9.14
CA TRP A 538 -12.10 10.17 9.80
C TRP A 538 -11.21 10.71 10.90
N ASN A 539 -10.67 11.93 10.77
CA ASN A 539 -9.82 12.50 11.80
C ASN A 539 -10.67 13.05 12.96
N LYS A 540 -10.49 12.45 14.15
CA LYS A 540 -11.22 12.83 15.37
C LYS A 540 -10.38 13.62 16.38
N THR A 541 -9.10 13.82 16.09
CA THR A 541 -8.12 14.37 17.05
C THR A 541 -7.70 15.79 16.75
N GLU A 542 -7.59 16.16 15.47
CA GLU A 542 -7.13 17.48 15.05
C GLU A 542 -8.30 18.33 14.53
N PRO A 543 -8.75 19.36 15.28
CA PRO A 543 -9.74 20.31 14.76
C PRO A 543 -9.22 21.03 13.51
N PHE A 544 -10.03 21.12 12.46
CA PHE A 544 -9.68 21.87 11.27
C PHE A 544 -10.89 22.41 10.51
N VAL A 545 -10.62 23.36 9.63
CA VAL A 545 -11.55 23.94 8.67
C VAL A 545 -10.82 24.01 7.32
N HIS A 546 -11.47 23.64 6.23
CA HIS A 546 -10.94 23.74 4.88
C HIS A 546 -11.95 24.33 3.92
N VAL A 547 -11.61 25.45 3.29
CA VAL A 547 -12.41 26.06 2.21
C VAL A 547 -12.13 25.31 0.92
N CYS A 548 -13.15 24.69 0.32
CA CYS A 548 -13.01 23.96 -0.94
C CYS A 548 -12.88 24.90 -2.15
N SER A 549 -12.41 24.35 -3.26
CA SER A 549 -12.26 25.04 -4.55
C SER A 549 -11.41 26.30 -4.49
N LYS A 550 -10.43 26.39 -3.58
CA LYS A 550 -9.52 27.54 -3.48
C LYS A 550 -8.71 27.79 -4.76
N ARG A 551 -8.44 26.74 -5.52
CA ARG A 551 -7.69 26.79 -6.78
C ARG A 551 -8.54 27.27 -7.95
N PHE A 552 -9.86 27.19 -7.83
CA PHE A 552 -10.83 27.74 -8.78
C PHE A 552 -11.03 29.26 -8.54
N VAL A 553 -9.98 30.03 -8.74
CA VAL A 553 -9.92 31.47 -8.41
C VAL A 553 -10.81 32.29 -9.30
N ASP A 554 -10.76 32.08 -10.64
CA ASP A 554 -11.49 32.88 -11.64
C ASP A 554 -12.93 32.36 -11.78
N ARG A 555 -13.90 33.21 -11.42
CA ARG A 555 -15.32 32.88 -11.41
C ARG A 555 -16.11 33.86 -12.28
N THR A 556 -17.06 33.35 -13.05
CA THR A 556 -17.92 34.16 -13.93
C THR A 556 -19.26 34.50 -13.31
N GLU A 557 -19.67 33.78 -12.27
CA GLU A 557 -20.96 33.87 -11.61
C GLU A 557 -21.06 35.15 -10.76
N SER A 558 -22.29 35.65 -10.57
CA SER A 558 -22.56 36.75 -9.64
C SER A 558 -22.66 36.32 -8.18
N GLU A 559 -22.90 35.04 -7.97
CA GLU A 559 -22.92 34.34 -6.68
C GLU A 559 -22.30 32.98 -6.87
N ILE A 560 -21.48 32.52 -5.92
CA ILE A 560 -20.86 31.21 -5.93
C ILE A 560 -21.28 30.37 -4.71
N GLU A 561 -21.27 29.07 -4.87
CA GLU A 561 -21.34 28.14 -3.77
C GLU A 561 -19.93 27.95 -3.22
N VAL A 562 -19.76 28.16 -1.92
CA VAL A 562 -18.53 27.89 -1.18
C VAL A 562 -18.80 26.75 -0.22
N LYS A 563 -18.16 25.61 -0.44
CA LYS A 563 -18.16 24.47 0.48
C LYS A 563 -17.00 24.60 1.47
N VAL A 564 -17.25 24.17 2.68
CA VAL A 564 -16.23 24.07 3.74
C VAL A 564 -16.29 22.67 4.32
N TYR A 565 -15.16 21.99 4.36
CA TYR A 565 -15.01 20.72 5.06
C TYR A 565 -14.44 20.95 6.46
N SER A 566 -15.02 20.29 7.45
CA SER A 566 -14.59 20.41 8.84
C SER A 566 -15.05 19.23 9.66
N ASN A 567 -14.27 18.83 10.66
CA ASN A 567 -14.67 17.88 11.71
C ASN A 567 -15.31 18.58 12.93
N GLN A 568 -15.62 19.89 12.81
CA GLN A 568 -16.29 20.69 13.83
C GLN A 568 -17.78 20.79 13.54
N ASN A 569 -18.61 20.96 14.56
CA ASN A 569 -20.08 20.99 14.44
C ASN A 569 -20.64 22.39 14.07
N GLU A 570 -19.79 23.40 14.03
CA GLU A 570 -20.16 24.78 13.69
C GLU A 570 -19.09 25.41 12.81
N VAL A 571 -19.49 26.09 11.77
CA VAL A 571 -18.59 26.89 10.91
C VAL A 571 -19.21 28.24 10.63
N SER A 572 -18.45 29.32 10.91
CA SER A 572 -18.78 30.69 10.52
C SER A 572 -18.04 31.07 9.24
N LEU A 573 -18.73 31.67 8.29
CA LEU A 573 -18.12 32.22 7.08
C LEU A 573 -18.12 33.76 7.10
N PHE A 574 -16.98 34.32 6.75
CA PHE A 574 -16.76 35.76 6.59
C PHE A 574 -16.43 36.06 5.14
N VAL A 575 -16.98 37.15 4.62
CA VAL A 575 -16.76 37.66 3.27
C VAL A 575 -16.26 39.10 3.33
N ASN A 576 -15.06 39.36 2.80
CA ASN A 576 -14.39 40.65 2.83
C ASN A 576 -14.27 41.25 4.25
N GLY A 577 -14.17 40.39 5.26
CA GLY A 577 -14.08 40.81 6.67
C GLY A 577 -15.39 40.78 7.46
N ASP A 578 -16.53 40.85 6.77
CA ASP A 578 -17.83 40.82 7.41
C ASP A 578 -18.37 39.41 7.56
N LYS A 579 -18.95 39.11 8.73
CA LYS A 579 -19.58 37.82 8.97
C LYS A 579 -20.82 37.63 8.10
N LEU A 580 -20.79 36.64 7.21
CA LEU A 580 -21.94 36.29 6.37
C LEU A 580 -22.97 35.47 7.13
N GLU A 581 -22.56 34.32 7.64
CA GLU A 581 -23.45 33.32 8.27
C GLU A 581 -22.66 32.37 9.15
N THR A 582 -23.35 31.77 10.14
CA THR A 582 -22.86 30.60 10.87
C THR A 582 -23.77 29.42 10.59
N LYS A 583 -23.19 28.28 10.26
CA LYS A 583 -23.93 27.03 10.06
C LYS A 583 -23.53 25.99 11.09
N HIS A 584 -24.51 25.23 11.52
CA HIS A 584 -24.36 24.04 12.36
C HIS A 584 -24.60 22.81 11.52
N GLY A 585 -23.82 21.76 11.72
CA GLY A 585 -23.90 20.52 10.97
C GLY A 585 -22.71 19.64 11.18
N GLU A 586 -22.47 18.71 10.27
CA GLU A 586 -21.35 17.78 10.30
C GLU A 586 -20.66 17.76 8.93
N HIS A 587 -19.37 17.73 8.94
CA HIS A 587 -18.46 17.45 7.81
C HIS A 587 -18.51 18.42 6.63
N VAL A 588 -19.70 18.79 6.10
CA VAL A 588 -19.85 19.61 4.89
C VAL A 588 -20.77 20.81 5.16
N PHE A 589 -20.23 22.00 5.04
CA PHE A 589 -20.97 23.26 5.23
C PHE A 589 -20.99 24.03 3.91
N THR A 590 -22.16 24.36 3.41
CA THR A 590 -22.34 25.03 2.11
C THR A 590 -22.90 26.41 2.28
N PHE A 591 -22.26 27.42 1.69
CA PHE A 591 -22.62 28.84 1.78
C PHE A 591 -22.85 29.42 0.39
N ARG A 592 -23.76 30.38 0.29
CA ARG A 592 -23.96 31.20 -0.91
C ARG A 592 -23.25 32.55 -0.72
N VAL A 593 -22.29 32.85 -1.60
CA VAL A 593 -21.40 33.99 -1.46
C VAL A 593 -21.55 34.91 -2.68
N PRO A 594 -22.05 36.16 -2.50
CA PRO A 594 -22.10 37.12 -3.57
C PRO A 594 -20.68 37.54 -3.99
N MET A 595 -20.47 37.62 -5.30
CA MET A 595 -19.16 37.93 -5.88
C MET A 595 -18.98 39.42 -6.12
N SER A 596 -17.90 39.97 -5.59
CA SER A 596 -17.32 41.26 -5.98
C SER A 596 -16.15 41.06 -6.94
N ALA A 597 -15.50 42.16 -7.38
CA ALA A 597 -14.31 42.03 -8.25
C ALA A 597 -13.23 41.13 -7.66
N GLU A 598 -12.98 41.25 -6.36
CA GLU A 598 -12.22 40.35 -5.53
C GLU A 598 -13.04 40.01 -4.28
N THR A 599 -13.20 38.72 -3.98
CA THR A 599 -13.99 38.23 -2.85
C THR A 599 -13.09 37.40 -1.97
N LYS A 600 -12.77 37.89 -0.79
CA LYS A 600 -12.01 37.18 0.24
C LYS A 600 -12.97 36.43 1.15
N VAL A 601 -12.77 35.13 1.27
CA VAL A 601 -13.60 34.27 2.09
C VAL A 601 -12.71 33.71 3.21
N ARG A 602 -13.21 33.77 4.45
CA ARG A 602 -12.59 33.14 5.61
C ARG A 602 -13.62 32.26 6.32
N ALA A 603 -13.36 30.97 6.40
CA ALA A 603 -14.13 30.04 7.22
C ALA A 603 -13.45 29.87 8.57
N ALA A 604 -14.20 29.83 9.67
CA ALA A 604 -13.66 29.68 11.01
C ALA A 604 -14.55 28.82 11.92
N SER A 605 -13.92 28.05 12.79
CA SER A 605 -14.55 27.30 13.88
C SER A 605 -13.59 27.22 15.07
N GLY A 606 -13.98 27.79 16.22
CA GLY A 606 -13.06 27.91 17.35
C GLY A 606 -11.78 28.66 16.97
N GLU A 607 -10.64 28.03 17.22
CA GLU A 607 -9.32 28.59 16.84
C GLU A 607 -8.90 28.24 15.41
N CYS A 608 -9.63 27.36 14.73
CA CYS A 608 -9.32 26.96 13.36
C CYS A 608 -9.90 27.96 12.35
N ALA A 609 -9.12 28.29 11.34
CA ALA A 609 -9.57 29.10 10.22
C ALA A 609 -8.83 28.74 8.94
N ASP A 610 -9.51 28.99 7.81
CA ASP A 610 -8.96 28.81 6.48
C ASP A 610 -9.52 29.87 5.54
N GLU A 611 -8.73 30.27 4.55
CA GLU A 611 -9.04 31.40 3.69
C GLU A 611 -8.93 31.04 2.20
N ALA A 612 -9.73 31.71 1.38
CA ALA A 612 -9.64 31.66 -0.07
C ALA A 612 -9.93 33.03 -0.67
N VAL A 613 -9.41 33.25 -1.86
CA VAL A 613 -9.68 34.48 -2.64
C VAL A 613 -10.23 34.08 -3.99
N PHE A 614 -11.39 34.61 -4.33
CA PHE A 614 -12.04 34.42 -5.62
C PHE A 614 -12.09 35.75 -6.38
N ARG A 615 -11.91 35.66 -7.69
CA ARG A 615 -11.89 36.84 -8.57
C ARG A 615 -13.01 36.73 -9.61
N LYS A 616 -13.84 37.74 -9.70
CA LYS A 616 -14.86 37.80 -10.73
C LYS A 616 -14.25 38.18 -12.06
N VAL A 617 -14.48 37.36 -13.07
CA VAL A 617 -14.02 37.59 -14.45
C VAL A 617 -15.20 37.57 -15.41
N SER A 618 -15.05 38.23 -16.57
CA SER A 618 -16.09 38.26 -17.59
C SER A 618 -16.10 37.05 -18.52
N VAL A 619 -14.98 36.30 -18.60
CA VAL A 619 -14.81 35.15 -19.49
C VAL A 619 -14.20 34.01 -18.67
N PRO A 620 -14.70 32.75 -18.81
CA PRO A 620 -14.13 31.60 -18.14
C PRO A 620 -12.64 31.40 -18.47
N ASN A 621 -11.86 31.03 -17.48
CA ASN A 621 -10.44 30.73 -17.66
C ASN A 621 -10.29 29.41 -18.43
N PRO A 622 -9.72 29.41 -19.66
CA PRO A 622 -9.59 28.20 -20.47
C PRO A 622 -8.60 27.19 -19.90
N ALA A 623 -7.75 27.59 -18.95
CA ALA A 623 -6.80 26.68 -18.27
C ALA A 623 -7.50 25.68 -17.33
N TYR A 624 -8.74 25.96 -16.91
CA TYR A 624 -9.50 25.07 -16.03
C TYR A 624 -10.20 23.93 -16.77
N VAL A 625 -10.18 23.92 -18.09
CA VAL A 625 -10.89 22.93 -18.91
C VAL A 625 -9.92 21.90 -19.45
N LEU A 626 -10.24 20.62 -19.24
CA LEU A 626 -9.48 19.51 -19.79
C LEU A 626 -9.32 19.64 -21.32
N LYS A 627 -8.09 19.73 -21.78
CA LYS A 627 -7.75 19.65 -23.20
C LYS A 627 -7.68 18.19 -23.60
N LYS A 628 -8.71 17.70 -24.30
CA LYS A 628 -8.70 16.33 -24.83
C LYS A 628 -7.79 16.28 -26.05
N ASP A 629 -6.77 15.46 -26.00
CA ASP A 629 -6.07 15.05 -27.21
C ASP A 629 -6.97 14.11 -28.02
N LYS A 630 -7.18 14.42 -29.30
CA LYS A 630 -7.98 13.60 -30.20
C LYS A 630 -7.28 12.27 -30.54
N ASN A 631 -5.97 12.22 -30.34
CA ASN A 631 -5.12 11.04 -30.59
C ASN A 631 -4.82 10.24 -29.32
N ALA A 632 -5.34 10.68 -28.16
CA ALA A 632 -5.14 9.98 -26.89
C ALA A 632 -5.53 8.52 -27.01
N GLN A 633 -4.66 7.63 -26.60
CA GLN A 633 -4.96 6.20 -26.53
C GLN A 633 -6.05 5.98 -25.47
N LYS A 634 -7.09 5.24 -25.83
CA LYS A 634 -8.17 4.92 -24.89
C LYS A 634 -7.86 3.74 -23.97
N SER A 635 -6.71 3.10 -24.16
CA SER A 635 -6.26 1.97 -23.36
C SER A 635 -5.43 2.45 -22.17
N ASN A 636 -5.69 1.89 -20.99
CA ASN A 636 -4.96 2.19 -19.75
C ASN A 636 -4.01 1.07 -19.37
N TRP A 637 -3.89 0.06 -20.20
CA TRP A 637 -3.23 -1.19 -19.83
C TRP A 637 -1.97 -1.38 -20.66
N VAL A 638 -0.89 -1.73 -20.00
CA VAL A 638 0.36 -2.18 -20.63
C VAL A 638 0.13 -3.44 -21.46
#